data_df2d47d134675b12af8490c220a4de39
#
_entry.id   df2d47d134675b12af8490c220a4de39
#
_cell.length_a   1.000
_cell.length_b   1.000
_cell.length_c   1.000
_cell.angle_alpha   90.00
_cell.angle_beta   90.00
_cell.angle_gamma   90.00
#
_symmetry.space_group_name_H-M   'P 1'
#
loop_
_entity.id
_entity.type
_entity.pdbx_description
1 polymer ?
#
loop_
_entity_poly.entity_id
_entity_poly.type
_entity_poly.pdbx_seq_one_letter_code
_entity_poly.pdbx_strand_id
1 'polypeptide(L)'
;MSNYSETAVTAQQERNDQLIADSKYMRPSVTSQVLPLQIDMGDTDALDNKQTATLQALEIEAARISISSLASLASIGELDHLGGGLDLIPSLMLTLAATDYDKVQFTIENAHASIGYYSSLAALGFVDRDSVVHQFRRGLDIPGHVSWVPGGTQLNGGRLGVMIPVAAGQAMGMRARNSESWVLCHCGDAGWIAGQALNGFNAADIGNLPLTFVMQRNGIQLSDSNKNVMDKDPRPIVEAMGVEIIETKSLFDTAEMYKAYKQAHARAMEGRPTMIYPTGYTSADGETVDFKWLAERFGIGAELEAITSKNGVSMDQEIWVPGAMMSYRDTIPMLECLLLVNDLPGGAGHHDGHMKGRDEVEVLANSMLSRNDEQQAAFDEIHAATKFEVTTHARPAPGTDNLTLSAAQLAEVSLPNADKKTSARAGSEAAYLAVAKAHPNDVFIVSCDLNPSTKLGKACAELSAKNQIELSIEEQVALLVADGLAMSSNRPQVNVVSTFAAFFEGIAREGLELWRYQRNLNGVNEGLNVIMHMSHVGACTGRDHFSGWSLDWVTLAIGYLPYTDRFYAPADARGAFVAVRDACARYGAHIVAIPRDNLLVLSDENGDALFNADSEWEAVTPLRKNATAKVAILALGATAGIAQDAAADLDGTADVYIINGLPLPDGFLDGIFAQYDGVVTAEDGIIGTRCTGVRGFAGLVLSAASSTGAKTEHIGITDPRIAPSEGHDEVWEHFGLTSSAIFSAAKSLV
;
A
#
# COMPACT_ATOMS: atom_id res chain seq x y z
N MET A 1 -14.47 -24.16 -26.87
CA MET A 1 -14.08 -22.81 -27.30
C MET A 1 -13.68 -22.04 -26.05
N SER A 2 -12.46 -21.58 -25.96
CA SER A 2 -12.03 -20.71 -24.90
C SER A 2 -12.90 -19.45 -24.89
N ASN A 3 -13.59 -19.18 -23.81
CA ASN A 3 -14.38 -17.96 -23.67
C ASN A 3 -13.49 -16.74 -23.43
N TYR A 4 -12.18 -16.94 -23.29
CA TYR A 4 -11.19 -15.89 -23.22
C TYR A 4 -10.68 -15.62 -24.63
N SER A 5 -10.89 -14.43 -25.09
CA SER A 5 -10.21 -13.95 -26.27
C SER A 5 -8.75 -13.71 -25.92
N GLU A 6 -7.84 -14.61 -26.32
CA GLU A 6 -6.39 -14.38 -26.23
C GLU A 6 -6.02 -13.03 -26.85
N THR A 7 -6.74 -12.64 -27.92
CA THR A 7 -6.59 -11.33 -28.58
C THR A 7 -6.89 -10.16 -27.63
N ALA A 8 -7.92 -10.27 -26.76
CA ALA A 8 -8.25 -9.20 -25.81
C ALA A 8 -7.21 -9.09 -24.69
N VAL A 9 -6.70 -10.22 -24.21
CA VAL A 9 -5.63 -10.26 -23.20
C VAL A 9 -4.35 -9.64 -23.75
N THR A 10 -3.95 -10.08 -24.96
CA THR A 10 -2.76 -9.54 -25.65
C THR A 10 -2.90 -8.05 -25.89
N ALA A 11 -4.06 -7.59 -26.40
CA ALA A 11 -4.31 -6.17 -26.64
C ALA A 11 -4.30 -5.33 -25.36
N GLN A 12 -4.71 -5.89 -24.21
CA GLN A 12 -4.57 -5.20 -22.93
C GLN A 12 -3.11 -5.12 -22.48
N GLN A 13 -2.37 -6.21 -22.63
CA GLN A 13 -0.95 -6.24 -22.30
C GLN A 13 -0.17 -5.22 -23.15
N GLU A 14 -0.38 -5.20 -24.46
CA GLU A 14 0.23 -4.23 -25.37
C GLU A 14 -0.08 -2.78 -24.95
N ARG A 15 -1.32 -2.48 -24.54
CA ARG A 15 -1.67 -1.15 -24.04
C ARG A 15 -0.96 -0.82 -22.74
N ASN A 16 -0.82 -1.77 -21.81
CA ASN A 16 -0.10 -1.57 -20.57
C ASN A 16 1.38 -1.29 -20.85
N ASP A 17 1.99 -2.09 -21.69
CA ASP A 17 3.41 -1.93 -22.08
C ASP A 17 3.65 -0.58 -22.76
N GLN A 18 2.71 -0.13 -23.60
CA GLN A 18 2.78 1.18 -24.23
C GLN A 18 2.65 2.31 -23.20
N LEU A 19 1.69 2.23 -22.27
CA LEU A 19 1.53 3.23 -21.19
C LEU A 19 2.80 3.34 -20.33
N ILE A 20 3.39 2.20 -19.98
CA ILE A 20 4.65 2.16 -19.21
C ILE A 20 5.80 2.76 -20.03
N ALA A 21 5.89 2.43 -21.32
CA ALA A 21 6.94 2.96 -22.21
C ALA A 21 6.83 4.48 -22.43
N ASP A 22 5.60 5.00 -22.47
CA ASP A 22 5.33 6.43 -22.67
C ASP A 22 5.44 7.23 -21.37
N SER A 23 5.37 6.57 -20.20
CA SER A 23 5.47 7.22 -18.91
C SER A 23 6.84 7.84 -18.70
N LYS A 24 6.87 9.06 -18.18
CA LYS A 24 8.12 9.75 -17.80
C LYS A 24 8.68 9.24 -16.46
N TYR A 25 7.84 8.67 -15.59
CA TYR A 25 8.15 8.42 -14.19
C TYR A 25 8.14 6.95 -13.81
N MET A 26 7.40 6.11 -14.53
CA MET A 26 7.28 4.66 -14.25
C MET A 26 8.50 3.86 -14.73
N ARG A 27 9.71 4.25 -14.33
CA ARG A 27 10.95 3.56 -14.73
C ARG A 27 11.87 3.39 -13.54
N PRO A 28 12.57 2.24 -13.41
CA PRO A 28 13.62 2.09 -12.42
C PRO A 28 14.75 3.06 -12.73
N SER A 29 15.03 3.99 -11.83
CA SER A 29 16.09 4.97 -12.02
C SER A 29 16.56 5.53 -10.68
N VAL A 30 17.81 5.96 -10.66
CA VAL A 30 18.31 6.91 -9.67
C VAL A 30 18.16 8.28 -10.28
N THR A 31 17.44 9.17 -9.60
CA THR A 31 17.18 10.52 -10.09
C THR A 31 17.89 11.53 -9.18
N SER A 32 18.81 12.32 -9.74
CA SER A 32 19.38 13.47 -9.08
C SER A 32 18.60 14.72 -9.47
N GLN A 33 18.21 15.50 -8.48
CA GLN A 33 17.52 16.78 -8.65
C GLN A 33 18.25 17.86 -7.87
N VAL A 34 18.14 19.08 -8.35
CA VAL A 34 18.78 20.22 -7.71
C VAL A 34 17.70 21.13 -7.14
N LEU A 35 17.63 21.18 -5.83
CA LEU A 35 16.67 22.03 -5.12
C LEU A 35 17.13 23.47 -5.08
N PRO A 36 16.22 24.46 -5.27
CA PRO A 36 16.56 25.87 -5.10
C PRO A 36 16.77 26.28 -3.65
N LEU A 37 16.28 25.48 -2.69
CA LEU A 37 16.45 25.71 -1.26
C LEU A 37 16.51 24.37 -0.53
N GLN A 38 17.48 24.25 0.39
CA GLN A 38 17.53 23.15 1.37
C GLN A 38 17.77 23.76 2.77
N ILE A 39 17.09 23.22 3.77
CA ILE A 39 17.15 23.72 5.15
C ILE A 39 17.49 22.55 6.08
N ASP A 40 18.62 22.64 6.76
CA ASP A 40 18.94 21.74 7.85
C ASP A 40 18.26 22.23 9.14
N MET A 41 17.31 21.43 9.64
CA MET A 41 16.56 21.76 10.86
C MET A 41 17.41 21.67 12.13
N GLY A 42 18.52 20.95 12.10
CA GLY A 42 19.47 20.90 13.21
C GLY A 42 20.29 22.20 13.34
N ASP A 43 20.78 22.68 12.21
CA ASP A 43 21.76 23.78 12.15
C ASP A 43 21.14 25.18 12.00
N THR A 44 19.96 25.29 11.41
CA THR A 44 19.30 26.58 11.14
C THR A 44 18.37 26.98 12.28
N ASP A 45 18.71 28.02 13.04
CA ASP A 45 17.90 28.48 14.18
C ASP A 45 16.65 29.27 13.77
N ALA A 46 16.75 30.06 12.73
CA ALA A 46 15.64 30.82 12.15
C ALA A 46 15.89 31.04 10.66
N LEU A 47 14.81 31.13 9.90
CA LEU A 47 14.90 31.49 8.49
C LEU A 47 15.39 32.93 8.35
N ASP A 48 16.32 33.16 7.45
CA ASP A 48 16.66 34.50 7.01
C ASP A 48 15.63 35.06 6.01
N ASN A 49 15.74 36.34 5.70
CA ASN A 49 14.82 36.99 4.78
C ASN A 49 14.83 36.39 3.36
N LYS A 50 15.99 35.89 2.91
CA LYS A 50 16.13 35.26 1.58
C LYS A 50 15.47 33.90 1.58
N GLN A 51 15.71 33.06 2.59
CA GLN A 51 15.09 31.75 2.72
C GLN A 51 13.55 31.89 2.79
N THR A 52 13.06 32.84 3.60
CA THR A 52 11.61 33.13 3.71
C THR A 52 11.03 33.56 2.37
N ALA A 53 11.68 34.50 1.67
CA ALA A 53 11.21 34.97 0.36
C ALA A 53 11.23 33.86 -0.70
N THR A 54 12.25 33.00 -0.66
CA THR A 54 12.36 31.84 -1.58
C THR A 54 11.22 30.82 -1.32
N LEU A 55 10.94 30.48 -0.07
CA LEU A 55 9.82 29.59 0.27
C LEU A 55 8.50 30.15 -0.23
N GLN A 56 8.20 31.41 0.06
CA GLN A 56 6.98 32.07 -0.36
C GLN A 56 6.84 32.15 -1.89
N ALA A 57 7.93 32.39 -2.62
CA ALA A 57 7.92 32.41 -4.07
C ALA A 57 7.63 31.01 -4.66
N LEU A 58 8.19 29.96 -4.06
CA LEU A 58 7.94 28.56 -4.44
C LEU A 58 6.49 28.13 -4.12
N GLU A 59 5.95 28.54 -2.97
CA GLU A 59 4.54 28.32 -2.59
C GLU A 59 3.61 28.95 -3.63
N ILE A 60 3.87 30.19 -4.05
CA ILE A 60 3.07 30.89 -5.06
C ILE A 60 3.17 30.20 -6.41
N GLU A 61 4.37 29.74 -6.78
CA GLU A 61 4.52 28.99 -8.03
C GLU A 61 3.74 27.67 -8.00
N ALA A 62 3.80 26.94 -6.88
CA ALA A 62 3.02 25.72 -6.71
C ALA A 62 1.51 26.00 -6.76
N ALA A 63 1.03 27.08 -6.13
CA ALA A 63 -0.37 27.50 -6.22
C ALA A 63 -0.77 27.83 -7.66
N ARG A 64 0.07 28.55 -8.40
CA ARG A 64 -0.18 28.86 -9.83
C ARG A 64 -0.29 27.60 -10.68
N ILE A 65 0.62 26.63 -10.49
CA ILE A 65 0.58 25.34 -11.19
C ILE A 65 -0.71 24.60 -10.85
N SER A 66 -1.10 24.57 -9.58
CA SER A 66 -2.37 23.95 -9.14
C SER A 66 -3.57 24.54 -9.84
N ILE A 67 -3.65 25.88 -9.90
CA ILE A 67 -4.75 26.60 -10.53
C ILE A 67 -4.77 26.35 -12.04
N SER A 68 -3.63 26.43 -12.73
CA SER A 68 -3.54 26.11 -14.15
C SER A 68 -3.97 24.69 -14.46
N SER A 69 -3.57 23.73 -13.62
CA SER A 69 -3.95 22.32 -13.74
C SER A 69 -5.46 22.14 -13.60
N LEU A 70 -6.07 22.79 -12.59
CA LEU A 70 -7.52 22.72 -12.40
C LEU A 70 -8.29 23.40 -13.52
N ALA A 71 -7.81 24.51 -14.06
CA ALA A 71 -8.40 25.14 -15.23
C ALA A 71 -8.34 24.23 -16.45
N SER A 72 -7.20 23.59 -16.68
CA SER A 72 -7.04 22.58 -17.75
C SER A 72 -7.95 21.37 -17.56
N LEU A 73 -8.11 20.90 -16.31
CA LEU A 73 -9.02 19.81 -15.97
C LEU A 73 -10.49 20.21 -16.20
N ALA A 74 -10.85 21.44 -15.85
CA ALA A 74 -12.17 22.00 -16.05
C ALA A 74 -12.55 22.05 -17.53
N SER A 75 -11.60 22.27 -18.44
CA SER A 75 -11.85 22.29 -19.90
C SER A 75 -12.41 20.97 -20.44
N ILE A 76 -12.15 19.85 -19.76
CA ILE A 76 -12.73 18.52 -20.11
C ILE A 76 -13.93 18.13 -19.25
N GLY A 77 -14.39 19.01 -18.35
CA GLY A 77 -15.57 18.78 -17.53
C GLY A 77 -15.36 18.13 -16.20
N GLU A 78 -14.13 18.11 -15.75
CA GLU A 78 -13.77 17.54 -14.47
C GLU A 78 -13.35 18.62 -13.49
N LEU A 79 -13.53 18.34 -12.20
CA LEU A 79 -13.06 19.18 -11.10
C LEU A 79 -12.28 18.33 -10.08
N ASP A 80 -11.59 18.98 -9.17
CA ASP A 80 -10.88 18.35 -8.07
C ASP A 80 -10.88 19.25 -6.83
N HIS A 81 -10.29 18.75 -5.75
CA HIS A 81 -10.22 19.37 -4.43
C HIS A 81 -9.20 20.53 -4.40
N LEU A 82 -9.61 21.72 -4.78
CA LEU A 82 -8.74 22.89 -4.77
C LEU A 82 -8.28 23.25 -3.36
N GLY A 83 -9.21 23.33 -2.39
CA GLY A 83 -8.91 23.76 -1.03
C GLY A 83 -7.86 22.89 -0.35
N GLY A 84 -8.08 21.57 -0.31
CA GLY A 84 -7.14 20.62 0.30
C GLY A 84 -5.76 20.62 -0.36
N GLY A 85 -5.70 20.82 -1.69
CA GLY A 85 -4.44 20.96 -2.42
C GLY A 85 -3.65 22.19 -2.02
N LEU A 86 -4.33 23.33 -1.91
CA LEU A 86 -3.70 24.60 -1.54
C LEU A 86 -3.28 24.66 -0.06
N ASP A 87 -4.09 24.07 0.83
CA ASP A 87 -3.75 23.98 2.25
C ASP A 87 -2.48 23.15 2.51
N LEU A 88 -2.18 22.18 1.64
CA LEU A 88 -0.99 21.34 1.75
C LEU A 88 0.28 22.11 1.39
N ILE A 89 0.25 23.03 0.43
CA ILE A 89 1.45 23.63 -0.18
C ILE A 89 2.40 24.26 0.84
N PRO A 90 1.99 25.12 1.80
CA PRO A 90 2.95 25.79 2.67
C PRO A 90 3.74 24.82 3.54
N SER A 91 3.05 23.90 4.19
CA SER A 91 3.70 22.90 5.04
C SER A 91 4.52 21.89 4.23
N LEU A 92 4.03 21.48 3.06
CA LEU A 92 4.76 20.59 2.17
C LEU A 92 6.01 21.25 1.60
N MET A 93 5.96 22.54 1.26
CA MET A 93 7.14 23.25 0.75
C MET A 93 8.25 23.32 1.81
N LEU A 94 7.90 23.53 3.07
CA LEU A 94 8.84 23.45 4.20
C LEU A 94 9.41 22.05 4.37
N THR A 95 8.56 21.02 4.26
CA THR A 95 8.96 19.62 4.32
C THR A 95 9.94 19.29 3.19
N LEU A 96 9.64 19.68 1.96
CA LEU A 96 10.49 19.43 0.80
C LEU A 96 11.84 20.15 0.93
N ALA A 97 11.85 21.37 1.48
CA ALA A 97 13.09 22.09 1.77
C ALA A 97 13.93 21.41 2.85
N ALA A 98 13.32 20.68 3.80
CA ALA A 98 13.99 19.93 4.84
C ALA A 98 14.38 18.51 4.46
N THR A 99 13.79 17.96 3.40
CA THR A 99 13.95 16.56 2.99
C THR A 99 15.26 16.35 2.26
N ASP A 100 16.00 15.31 2.66
CA ASP A 100 17.19 14.82 1.96
C ASP A 100 17.01 13.40 1.37
N TYR A 101 15.83 12.81 1.58
CA TYR A 101 15.41 11.48 1.14
C TYR A 101 16.21 10.30 1.71
N ASP A 102 17.24 10.56 2.50
CA ASP A 102 18.03 9.56 3.21
C ASP A 102 17.72 9.57 4.72
N LYS A 103 17.81 10.74 5.36
CA LYS A 103 17.51 10.93 6.78
C LYS A 103 16.13 11.50 7.04
N VAL A 104 15.68 12.42 6.18
CA VAL A 104 14.38 13.07 6.30
C VAL A 104 13.50 12.68 5.13
N GLN A 105 12.39 12.02 5.44
CA GLN A 105 11.39 11.57 4.47
C GLN A 105 9.99 12.03 4.90
N PHE A 106 9.05 11.93 3.98
CA PHE A 106 7.66 12.30 4.26
C PHE A 106 6.67 11.34 3.61
N THR A 107 5.44 11.37 4.13
CA THR A 107 4.27 10.74 3.52
C THR A 107 3.06 11.65 3.65
N ILE A 108 2.01 11.36 2.90
CA ILE A 108 0.78 12.18 2.85
C ILE A 108 -0.42 11.26 3.09
N GLU A 109 -1.16 11.53 4.15
CA GLU A 109 -2.38 10.81 4.52
C GLU A 109 -3.57 11.28 3.67
N ASN A 110 -3.75 12.59 3.50
CA ASN A 110 -4.83 13.18 2.72
C ASN A 110 -4.53 13.15 1.21
N ALA A 111 -4.55 11.96 0.63
CA ALA A 111 -4.13 11.72 -0.75
C ALA A 111 -4.90 12.53 -1.82
N HIS A 112 -6.09 13.02 -1.50
CA HIS A 112 -6.87 13.92 -2.36
C HIS A 112 -6.29 15.33 -2.48
N ALA A 113 -5.36 15.73 -1.61
CA ALA A 113 -4.58 16.97 -1.76
C ALA A 113 -3.50 16.89 -2.86
N SER A 114 -3.59 15.90 -3.73
CA SER A 114 -2.61 15.52 -4.75
C SER A 114 -2.22 16.63 -5.70
N ILE A 115 -3.13 17.56 -6.04
CA ILE A 115 -2.75 18.67 -6.92
C ILE A 115 -1.71 19.58 -6.26
N GLY A 116 -1.85 19.88 -4.97
CA GLY A 116 -0.84 20.64 -4.21
C GLY A 116 0.49 19.90 -4.11
N TYR A 117 0.43 18.57 -3.96
CA TYR A 117 1.62 17.72 -3.93
C TYR A 117 2.41 17.76 -5.26
N TYR A 118 1.76 17.47 -6.39
CA TYR A 118 2.44 17.49 -7.69
C TYR A 118 2.91 18.90 -8.07
N SER A 119 2.12 19.92 -7.75
CA SER A 119 2.49 21.31 -8.03
C SER A 119 3.70 21.77 -7.22
N SER A 120 3.82 21.34 -5.95
CA SER A 120 4.98 21.61 -5.11
C SER A 120 6.23 20.97 -5.67
N LEU A 121 6.14 19.70 -6.12
CA LEU A 121 7.25 19.00 -6.76
C LEU A 121 7.65 19.65 -8.09
N ALA A 122 6.68 20.14 -8.86
CA ALA A 122 6.93 20.85 -10.10
C ALA A 122 7.59 22.22 -9.86
N ALA A 123 7.18 22.95 -8.83
CA ALA A 123 7.80 24.21 -8.45
C ALA A 123 9.30 24.04 -8.07
N LEU A 124 9.65 22.88 -7.51
CA LEU A 124 11.03 22.50 -7.19
C LEU A 124 11.79 21.86 -8.36
N GLY A 125 11.12 21.55 -9.46
CA GLY A 125 11.73 20.95 -10.65
C GLY A 125 11.86 19.43 -10.64
N PHE A 126 11.26 18.72 -9.68
CA PHE A 126 11.24 17.25 -9.69
C PHE A 126 10.31 16.68 -10.75
N VAL A 127 9.19 17.35 -11.00
CA VAL A 127 8.18 16.97 -11.98
C VAL A 127 8.04 18.10 -13.00
N ASP A 128 7.85 17.71 -14.25
CA ASP A 128 7.63 18.65 -15.31
C ASP A 128 6.31 19.43 -15.13
N ARG A 129 6.40 20.76 -15.15
CA ARG A 129 5.25 21.67 -14.96
C ARG A 129 4.13 21.39 -15.97
N ASP A 130 4.47 21.21 -17.24
CA ASP A 130 3.49 20.98 -18.29
C ASP A 130 2.76 19.65 -18.10
N SER A 131 3.46 18.63 -17.56
CA SER A 131 2.83 17.37 -17.18
C SER A 131 1.81 17.54 -16.07
N VAL A 132 2.09 18.34 -15.05
CA VAL A 132 1.13 18.60 -13.97
C VAL A 132 -0.08 19.38 -14.53
N VAL A 133 0.15 20.42 -15.32
CA VAL A 133 -0.93 21.26 -15.86
C VAL A 133 -1.84 20.48 -16.81
N HIS A 134 -1.28 19.64 -17.68
CA HIS A 134 -2.06 19.04 -18.77
C HIS A 134 -2.39 17.55 -18.57
N GLN A 135 -1.74 16.86 -17.62
CA GLN A 135 -1.94 15.42 -17.39
C GLN A 135 -2.54 15.08 -16.03
N PHE A 136 -2.78 16.06 -15.16
CA PHE A 136 -3.43 15.80 -13.88
C PHE A 136 -4.77 15.12 -14.09
N ARG A 137 -4.97 13.99 -13.37
CA ARG A 137 -6.12 13.08 -13.53
C ARG A 137 -6.30 12.50 -14.93
N ARG A 138 -5.21 12.47 -15.72
CA ARG A 138 -5.17 11.91 -17.06
C ARG A 138 -3.94 11.03 -17.22
N GLY A 139 -4.12 9.82 -17.71
CA GLY A 139 -3.02 8.88 -17.92
C GLY A 139 -2.46 8.25 -16.63
N LEU A 140 -1.18 7.88 -16.68
CA LEU A 140 -0.54 7.07 -15.64
C LEU A 140 0.25 7.89 -14.61
N ASP A 141 0.89 8.98 -15.03
CA ASP A 141 1.95 9.65 -14.26
C ASP A 141 1.43 10.58 -13.15
N ILE A 142 0.36 11.32 -13.42
CA ILE A 142 -0.18 12.36 -12.52
C ILE A 142 -1.64 12.03 -12.18
N PRO A 143 -1.91 10.96 -11.42
CA PRO A 143 -3.28 10.57 -11.06
C PRO A 143 -3.91 11.52 -10.04
N GLY A 144 -5.23 11.41 -9.85
CA GLY A 144 -6.00 12.26 -8.93
C GLY A 144 -5.75 12.01 -7.43
N HIS A 145 -4.90 11.06 -7.07
CA HIS A 145 -4.42 10.82 -5.72
C HIS A 145 -2.90 10.83 -5.69
N VAL A 146 -2.33 11.03 -4.50
CA VAL A 146 -0.88 11.04 -4.31
C VAL A 146 -0.29 9.72 -4.79
N SER A 147 0.64 9.80 -5.73
CA SER A 147 1.38 8.67 -6.29
C SER A 147 2.87 8.97 -6.28
N TRP A 148 3.67 7.91 -6.31
CA TRP A 148 5.10 8.12 -6.46
C TRP A 148 5.41 8.85 -7.76
N VAL A 149 6.22 9.89 -7.63
CA VAL A 149 6.93 10.58 -8.71
C VAL A 149 8.29 10.99 -8.17
N PRO A 150 9.27 11.34 -9.02
CA PRO A 150 10.58 11.80 -8.54
C PRO A 150 10.44 12.90 -7.48
N GLY A 151 11.19 12.77 -6.38
CA GLY A 151 11.15 13.72 -5.25
C GLY A 151 9.94 13.59 -4.34
N GLY A 152 9.00 12.72 -4.67
CA GLY A 152 7.76 12.54 -3.92
C GLY A 152 7.82 11.45 -2.83
N THR A 153 6.63 11.09 -2.34
CA THR A 153 6.49 10.02 -1.34
C THR A 153 6.85 8.66 -1.93
N GLN A 154 7.26 7.73 -1.08
CA GLN A 154 7.61 6.37 -1.48
C GLN A 154 6.40 5.45 -1.66
N LEU A 155 5.20 5.88 -1.24
CA LEU A 155 3.98 5.09 -1.25
C LEU A 155 2.83 5.90 -1.84
N ASN A 156 2.02 5.23 -2.65
CA ASN A 156 0.78 5.81 -3.14
C ASN A 156 -0.27 5.85 -2.03
N GLY A 157 -0.88 7.01 -1.82
CA GLY A 157 -2.02 7.17 -0.92
C GLY A 157 -3.35 6.94 -1.64
N GLY A 158 -4.44 6.90 -0.89
CA GLY A 158 -5.78 6.76 -1.48
C GLY A 158 -6.90 6.66 -0.45
N ARG A 159 -6.60 6.20 0.76
CA ARG A 159 -7.59 6.03 1.84
C ARG A 159 -7.19 6.86 3.04
N LEU A 160 -8.17 7.52 3.64
CA LEU A 160 -7.93 8.38 4.80
C LEU A 160 -7.73 7.54 6.07
N GLY A 161 -6.80 7.97 6.92
CA GLY A 161 -6.45 7.36 8.18
C GLY A 161 -5.38 6.26 8.07
N VAL A 162 -5.19 5.62 6.91
CA VAL A 162 -4.28 4.47 6.77
C VAL A 162 -2.80 4.86 6.68
N MET A 163 -2.49 6.04 6.18
CA MET A 163 -1.10 6.48 6.03
C MET A 163 -0.45 6.88 7.37
N ILE A 164 -1.21 7.07 8.44
CA ILE A 164 -0.70 7.37 9.78
C ILE A 164 0.09 6.17 10.35
N PRO A 165 -0.48 4.94 10.44
CA PRO A 165 0.31 3.77 10.84
C PRO A 165 1.41 3.41 9.83
N VAL A 166 1.22 3.68 8.53
CA VAL A 166 2.28 3.53 7.52
C VAL A 166 3.46 4.44 7.83
N ALA A 167 3.21 5.71 8.18
CA ALA A 167 4.27 6.65 8.59
C ALA A 167 5.00 6.18 9.85
N ALA A 168 4.29 5.56 10.80
CA ALA A 168 4.91 4.94 11.97
C ALA A 168 5.87 3.82 11.56
N GLY A 169 5.46 2.93 10.67
CA GLY A 169 6.33 1.87 10.12
C GLY A 169 7.54 2.43 9.38
N GLN A 170 7.35 3.47 8.56
CA GLN A 170 8.45 4.16 7.88
C GLN A 170 9.46 4.74 8.89
N ALA A 171 8.99 5.41 9.93
CA ALA A 171 9.85 5.96 10.98
C ALA A 171 10.59 4.86 11.77
N MET A 172 9.94 3.71 12.04
CA MET A 172 10.58 2.54 12.66
C MET A 172 11.76 2.05 11.83
N GLY A 173 11.55 1.83 10.54
CA GLY A 173 12.58 1.33 9.63
C GLY A 173 13.73 2.32 9.46
N MET A 174 13.44 3.60 9.31
CA MET A 174 14.46 4.64 9.18
C MET A 174 15.29 4.76 10.48
N ARG A 175 14.65 4.83 11.64
CA ARG A 175 15.34 4.91 12.95
C ARG A 175 16.23 3.69 13.21
N ALA A 176 15.81 2.51 12.76
CA ALA A 176 16.64 1.31 12.94
C ALA A 176 18.00 1.43 12.25
N ARG A 177 18.07 2.17 11.15
CA ARG A 177 19.28 2.37 10.35
C ARG A 177 20.03 3.66 10.71
N ASN A 178 19.31 4.72 11.07
CA ASN A 178 19.88 6.03 11.35
C ASN A 178 19.14 6.69 12.52
N SER A 179 19.84 6.97 13.61
CA SER A 179 19.29 7.63 14.80
C SER A 179 18.90 9.09 14.56
N GLU A 180 19.42 9.72 13.50
CA GLU A 180 19.12 11.11 13.11
C GLU A 180 17.98 11.21 12.12
N SER A 181 17.27 10.11 11.86
CA SER A 181 16.14 10.09 10.91
C SER A 181 14.94 10.87 11.46
N TRP A 182 14.19 11.45 10.53
CA TRP A 182 12.95 12.14 10.82
C TRP A 182 11.91 11.86 9.71
N VAL A 183 10.69 11.58 10.10
CA VAL A 183 9.57 11.37 9.16
C VAL A 183 8.49 12.40 9.43
N LEU A 184 7.96 13.00 8.36
CA LEU A 184 6.82 13.90 8.40
C LEU A 184 5.61 13.25 7.73
N CYS A 185 4.46 13.27 8.39
CA CYS A 185 3.21 12.78 7.84
C CYS A 185 2.20 13.92 7.75
N HIS A 186 1.87 14.35 6.53
CA HIS A 186 0.83 15.35 6.31
C HIS A 186 -0.55 14.73 6.41
N CYS A 187 -1.40 15.24 7.28
CA CYS A 187 -2.70 14.69 7.61
C CYS A 187 -3.83 15.69 7.37
N GLY A 188 -4.96 15.21 6.89
CA GLY A 188 -6.21 15.99 6.89
C GLY A 188 -6.95 15.90 8.22
N ASP A 189 -7.84 16.87 8.49
CA ASP A 189 -8.55 17.00 9.75
C ASP A 189 -9.81 16.11 9.86
N ALA A 190 -9.99 15.16 8.95
CA ALA A 190 -11.00 14.11 9.03
C ALA A 190 -10.40 12.71 9.24
N GLY A 191 -9.24 12.43 8.63
CA GLY A 191 -8.62 11.09 8.66
C GLY A 191 -8.00 10.71 10.01
N TRP A 192 -7.55 11.67 10.80
CA TRP A 192 -6.81 11.43 12.05
C TRP A 192 -7.61 10.80 13.19
N ILE A 193 -8.94 10.73 13.09
CA ILE A 193 -9.81 10.04 14.05
C ILE A 193 -10.28 8.68 13.56
N ALA A 194 -9.87 8.23 12.38
CA ALA A 194 -10.14 6.86 11.94
C ALA A 194 -9.50 5.85 12.90
N GLY A 195 -10.11 4.69 13.08
CA GLY A 195 -9.65 3.70 14.06
C GLY A 195 -8.17 3.32 13.88
N GLN A 196 -7.76 3.06 12.65
CA GLN A 196 -6.37 2.74 12.33
C GLN A 196 -5.42 3.93 12.54
N ALA A 197 -5.88 5.17 12.41
CA ALA A 197 -5.06 6.34 12.73
C ALA A 197 -4.74 6.43 14.22
N LEU A 198 -5.73 6.18 15.09
CA LEU A 198 -5.52 6.17 16.54
C LEU A 198 -4.50 5.11 16.95
N ASN A 199 -4.58 3.92 16.38
CA ASN A 199 -3.59 2.86 16.63
C ASN A 199 -2.21 3.24 16.05
N GLY A 200 -2.16 3.97 14.95
CA GLY A 200 -0.92 4.50 14.39
C GLY A 200 -0.24 5.53 15.30
N PHE A 201 -1.00 6.38 15.99
CA PHE A 201 -0.46 7.28 17.01
C PHE A 201 0.09 6.51 18.20
N ASN A 202 -0.64 5.50 18.70
CA ASN A 202 -0.17 4.61 19.75
C ASN A 202 1.13 3.89 19.35
N ALA A 203 1.22 3.37 18.15
CA ALA A 203 2.43 2.74 17.61
C ALA A 203 3.63 3.71 17.54
N ALA A 204 3.36 4.99 17.24
CA ALA A 204 4.40 6.02 17.21
C ALA A 204 4.96 6.29 18.60
N ASP A 205 4.13 6.35 19.64
CA ASP A 205 4.56 6.55 21.03
C ASP A 205 5.31 5.32 21.57
N ILE A 206 4.72 4.14 21.50
CA ILE A 206 5.36 2.89 21.96
C ILE A 206 6.72 2.69 21.28
N GLY A 207 6.78 3.01 19.99
CA GLY A 207 8.01 2.96 19.21
C GLY A 207 9.02 4.05 19.59
N ASN A 208 8.68 5.09 20.33
CA ASN A 208 9.49 6.30 20.54
C ASN A 208 9.98 6.85 19.20
N LEU A 209 9.08 7.11 18.25
CA LEU A 209 9.44 7.35 16.87
C LEU A 209 9.80 8.80 16.56
N PRO A 210 10.78 9.03 15.67
CA PRO A 210 11.10 10.35 15.14
C PRO A 210 10.07 10.77 14.09
N LEU A 211 8.80 10.93 14.50
CA LEU A 211 7.66 11.15 13.62
C LEU A 211 6.92 12.44 14.01
N THR A 212 6.66 13.26 13.00
CA THR A 212 5.86 14.47 13.14
C THR A 212 4.65 14.40 12.20
N PHE A 213 3.46 14.54 12.75
CA PHE A 213 2.22 14.70 12.00
C PHE A 213 2.00 16.20 11.75
N VAL A 214 1.70 16.57 10.51
CA VAL A 214 1.43 17.96 10.13
C VAL A 214 -0.02 18.06 9.69
N MET A 215 -0.85 18.69 10.53
CA MET A 215 -2.29 18.74 10.32
C MET A 215 -2.69 19.87 9.40
N GLN A 216 -3.42 19.56 8.32
CA GLN A 216 -4.16 20.52 7.53
C GLN A 216 -5.59 20.59 8.07
N ARG A 217 -6.06 21.80 8.45
CA ARG A 217 -7.38 21.99 9.04
C ARG A 217 -8.21 22.95 8.21
N ASN A 218 -9.02 22.38 7.31
CA ASN A 218 -10.00 23.17 6.55
C ASN A 218 -11.43 23.12 7.16
N GLY A 219 -11.71 22.20 8.08
CA GLY A 219 -12.99 22.08 8.74
C GLY A 219 -14.10 21.47 7.89
N ILE A 220 -13.76 20.96 6.70
CA ILE A 220 -14.73 20.50 5.70
C ILE A 220 -14.35 19.07 5.25
N GLN A 221 -15.37 18.22 5.14
CA GLN A 221 -15.29 16.91 4.48
C GLN A 221 -16.01 16.98 3.13
N LEU A 222 -16.00 15.89 2.38
CA LEU A 222 -16.66 15.78 1.09
C LEU A 222 -18.16 16.19 1.13
N SER A 223 -18.87 15.69 2.12
CA SER A 223 -20.33 15.83 2.21
C SER A 223 -20.81 16.78 3.28
N ASP A 224 -19.96 17.21 4.23
CA ASP A 224 -20.39 18.05 5.35
C ASP A 224 -19.22 18.70 6.10
N SER A 225 -19.56 19.65 6.97
CA SER A 225 -18.63 20.25 7.91
C SER A 225 -18.18 19.26 8.98
N ASN A 226 -16.90 19.33 9.40
CA ASN A 226 -16.38 18.53 10.51
C ASN A 226 -17.18 18.70 11.80
N LYS A 227 -17.79 19.88 12.03
CA LYS A 227 -18.64 20.13 13.22
C LYS A 227 -19.87 19.24 13.31
N ASN A 228 -20.38 18.77 12.16
CA ASN A 228 -21.58 17.91 12.14
C ASN A 228 -21.28 16.44 12.37
N VAL A 229 -20.04 16.01 12.18
CA VAL A 229 -19.61 14.62 12.33
C VAL A 229 -18.70 14.43 13.56
N MET A 230 -18.07 15.50 14.04
CA MET A 230 -17.18 15.47 15.19
C MET A 230 -17.27 16.81 15.94
N ASP A 231 -18.12 16.87 16.96
CA ASP A 231 -18.37 18.07 17.77
C ASP A 231 -17.35 18.27 18.91
N LYS A 232 -16.52 17.28 19.18
CA LYS A 232 -15.49 17.31 20.20
C LYS A 232 -14.12 17.58 19.60
N ASP A 233 -13.27 18.25 20.36
CA ASP A 233 -11.86 18.41 20.04
C ASP A 233 -11.16 17.04 20.19
N PRO A 234 -10.57 16.48 19.15
CA PRO A 234 -9.89 15.18 19.24
C PRO A 234 -8.45 15.26 19.78
N ARG A 235 -7.87 16.45 19.98
CA ARG A 235 -6.52 16.60 20.56
C ARG A 235 -6.29 15.80 21.84
N PRO A 236 -7.21 15.83 22.84
CA PRO A 236 -7.03 15.04 24.06
C PRO A 236 -6.89 13.53 23.83
N ILE A 237 -7.49 12.99 22.77
CA ILE A 237 -7.35 11.58 22.39
C ILE A 237 -5.95 11.32 21.85
N VAL A 238 -5.47 12.19 20.97
CA VAL A 238 -4.12 12.09 20.37
C VAL A 238 -3.02 12.24 21.43
N GLU A 239 -3.20 13.19 22.35
CA GLU A 239 -2.31 13.36 23.51
C GLU A 239 -2.33 12.14 24.44
N ALA A 240 -3.49 11.52 24.65
CA ALA A 240 -3.62 10.27 25.42
C ALA A 240 -2.94 9.08 24.74
N MET A 241 -2.77 9.13 23.40
CA MET A 241 -1.97 8.17 22.62
C MET A 241 -0.47 8.50 22.59
N GLY A 242 -0.02 9.48 23.39
CA GLY A 242 1.40 9.82 23.57
C GLY A 242 1.99 10.79 22.54
N VAL A 243 1.19 11.38 21.66
CA VAL A 243 1.65 12.37 20.68
C VAL A 243 1.56 13.79 21.24
N GLU A 244 2.68 14.49 21.33
CA GLU A 244 2.74 15.87 21.82
C GLU A 244 2.18 16.86 20.78
N ILE A 245 1.26 17.72 21.19
CA ILE A 245 0.67 18.75 20.30
C ILE A 245 1.53 20.02 20.34
N ILE A 246 1.94 20.49 19.16
CA ILE A 246 2.59 21.77 18.92
C ILE A 246 1.60 22.67 18.20
N GLU A 247 1.03 23.64 18.91
CA GLU A 247 0.03 24.53 18.36
C GLU A 247 0.66 25.65 17.52
N THR A 248 0.01 25.95 16.38
CA THR A 248 0.27 27.13 15.56
C THR A 248 -1.04 27.89 15.36
N LYS A 249 -0.98 29.16 15.00
CA LYS A 249 -2.20 29.93 14.68
C LYS A 249 -2.68 29.62 13.27
N SER A 250 -1.73 29.54 12.32
CA SER A 250 -2.01 29.36 10.91
C SER A 250 -0.96 28.51 10.22
N LEU A 251 -1.34 27.80 9.17
CA LEU A 251 -0.42 27.11 8.25
C LEU A 251 0.32 28.08 7.32
N PHE A 252 -0.19 29.29 7.14
CA PHE A 252 0.30 30.27 6.15
C PHE A 252 1.32 31.28 6.71
N ASP A 253 1.60 31.25 8.01
CA ASP A 253 2.70 32.01 8.61
C ASP A 253 3.99 31.17 8.54
N THR A 254 4.82 31.46 7.55
CA THR A 254 6.08 30.73 7.30
C THR A 254 7.02 30.75 8.52
N ALA A 255 7.10 31.84 9.26
CA ALA A 255 7.98 31.96 10.42
C ALA A 255 7.46 31.16 11.62
N GLU A 256 6.15 31.17 11.87
CA GLU A 256 5.51 30.37 12.90
C GLU A 256 5.62 28.88 12.59
N MET A 257 5.32 28.49 11.34
CA MET A 257 5.45 27.11 10.89
C MET A 257 6.87 26.60 10.99
N TYR A 258 7.85 27.39 10.57
CA TYR A 258 9.26 27.01 10.71
C TYR A 258 9.66 26.76 12.17
N LYS A 259 9.23 27.63 13.10
CA LYS A 259 9.45 27.46 14.53
C LYS A 259 8.84 26.15 15.05
N ALA A 260 7.62 25.82 14.61
CA ALA A 260 6.95 24.56 14.96
C ALA A 260 7.70 23.34 14.40
N TYR A 261 8.17 23.40 13.14
CA TYR A 261 8.99 22.35 12.55
C TYR A 261 10.28 22.11 13.30
N LYS A 262 10.99 23.20 13.69
CA LYS A 262 12.22 23.10 14.48
C LYS A 262 11.97 22.46 15.86
N GLN A 263 10.89 22.86 16.53
CA GLN A 263 10.50 22.24 17.80
C GLN A 263 10.15 20.75 17.60
N ALA A 264 9.39 20.41 16.57
CA ALA A 264 9.04 19.04 16.25
C ALA A 264 10.27 18.18 15.92
N HIS A 265 11.21 18.72 15.14
CA HIS A 265 12.48 18.04 14.86
C HIS A 265 13.27 17.75 16.15
N ALA A 266 13.39 18.72 17.05
CA ALA A 266 14.07 18.51 18.34
C ALA A 266 13.40 17.39 19.15
N ARG A 267 12.06 17.33 19.18
CA ARG A 267 11.32 16.24 19.83
C ARG A 267 11.53 14.90 19.13
N ALA A 268 11.54 14.90 17.82
CA ALA A 268 11.80 13.69 17.03
C ALA A 268 13.18 13.10 17.34
N MET A 269 14.20 13.94 17.50
CA MET A 269 15.56 13.48 17.91
C MET A 269 15.58 12.89 19.34
N GLU A 270 14.63 13.27 20.19
CA GLU A 270 14.41 12.66 21.50
C GLU A 270 13.55 11.37 21.43
N GLY A 271 13.08 10.97 20.24
CA GLY A 271 12.16 9.85 20.04
C GLY A 271 10.74 10.13 20.53
N ARG A 272 10.30 11.38 20.48
CA ARG A 272 8.97 11.84 20.91
C ARG A 272 8.14 12.23 19.69
N PRO A 273 7.07 11.48 19.36
CA PRO A 273 6.20 11.84 18.26
C PRO A 273 5.43 13.14 18.57
N THR A 274 5.23 13.94 17.54
CA THR A 274 4.57 15.25 17.66
C THR A 274 3.51 15.44 16.61
N MET A 275 2.55 16.35 16.87
CA MET A 275 1.60 16.84 15.87
C MET A 275 1.64 18.36 15.85
N ILE A 276 1.96 18.93 14.69
CA ILE A 276 1.81 20.37 14.44
C ILE A 276 0.34 20.61 14.09
N TYR A 277 -0.32 21.41 14.91
CA TYR A 277 -1.76 21.60 14.89
C TYR A 277 -2.12 23.08 14.79
N PRO A 278 -2.63 23.56 13.66
CA PRO A 278 -3.14 24.92 13.55
C PRO A 278 -4.45 25.07 14.34
N THR A 279 -4.52 26.05 15.22
CA THR A 279 -5.72 26.30 16.06
C THR A 279 -6.88 26.91 15.29
N GLY A 280 -6.60 27.69 14.25
CA GLY A 280 -7.59 28.20 13.29
C GLY A 280 -7.89 27.18 12.18
N TYR A 281 -9.11 27.25 11.64
CA TYR A 281 -9.44 26.57 10.39
C TYR A 281 -9.03 27.46 9.22
N THR A 282 -8.41 26.88 8.18
CA THR A 282 -8.03 27.60 6.96
C THR A 282 -9.24 28.17 6.21
N SER A 283 -10.42 27.57 6.41
CA SER A 283 -11.69 28.04 5.85
C SER A 283 -12.40 29.12 6.70
N ALA A 284 -11.91 29.42 7.92
CA ALA A 284 -12.67 30.23 8.89
C ALA A 284 -12.43 31.73 8.76
N ASP A 285 -11.27 32.16 8.27
CA ASP A 285 -10.85 33.57 8.19
C ASP A 285 -11.11 34.15 6.79
N GLY A 286 -12.29 33.87 6.23
CA GLY A 286 -12.67 34.34 4.92
C GLY A 286 -13.42 35.66 4.97
N GLU A 287 -13.71 36.21 3.78
CA GLU A 287 -14.49 37.41 3.58
C GLU A 287 -15.65 37.14 2.64
N THR A 288 -16.75 37.84 2.86
CA THR A 288 -17.84 37.94 1.90
C THR A 288 -17.57 39.12 0.96
N VAL A 289 -17.43 38.85 -0.34
CA VAL A 289 -17.17 39.81 -1.40
C VAL A 289 -18.18 39.62 -2.53
N ASP A 290 -18.29 40.59 -3.43
CA ASP A 290 -19.08 40.45 -4.64
C ASP A 290 -18.17 40.33 -5.89
N PHE A 291 -18.77 39.99 -7.04
CA PHE A 291 -18.04 39.91 -8.30
C PHE A 291 -17.53 41.27 -8.79
N LYS A 292 -18.12 42.37 -8.39
CA LYS A 292 -17.59 43.70 -8.71
C LYS A 292 -16.27 43.96 -8.01
N TRP A 293 -16.20 43.62 -6.72
CA TRP A 293 -14.98 43.72 -5.95
C TRP A 293 -13.85 42.89 -6.58
N LEU A 294 -14.18 41.67 -7.03
CA LEU A 294 -13.22 40.80 -7.71
C LEU A 294 -12.79 41.38 -9.07
N ALA A 295 -13.75 41.85 -9.86
CA ALA A 295 -13.48 42.46 -11.16
C ALA A 295 -12.56 43.68 -11.05
N GLU A 296 -12.78 44.52 -10.05
CA GLU A 296 -11.97 45.71 -9.78
C GLU A 296 -10.55 45.29 -9.28
N ARG A 297 -10.50 44.37 -8.34
CA ARG A 297 -9.24 43.91 -7.73
C ARG A 297 -8.30 43.27 -8.73
N PHE A 298 -8.80 42.46 -9.65
CA PHE A 298 -8.00 41.75 -10.65
C PHE A 298 -7.92 42.46 -12.03
N GLY A 299 -8.63 43.55 -12.21
CA GLY A 299 -8.64 44.28 -13.46
C GLY A 299 -9.30 43.53 -14.65
N ILE A 300 -10.27 42.67 -14.36
CA ILE A 300 -10.92 41.76 -15.32
C ILE A 300 -12.42 42.00 -15.44
N GLY A 301 -12.83 43.25 -15.30
CA GLY A 301 -14.25 43.61 -15.26
C GLY A 301 -15.06 43.14 -16.46
N ALA A 302 -14.54 43.32 -17.67
CA ALA A 302 -15.26 42.94 -18.88
C ALA A 302 -15.39 41.43 -19.05
N GLU A 303 -14.35 40.69 -18.75
CA GLU A 303 -14.31 39.25 -18.86
C GLU A 303 -15.24 38.62 -17.83
N LEU A 304 -15.16 39.06 -16.58
CA LEU A 304 -15.99 38.53 -15.50
C LEU A 304 -17.48 38.90 -15.70
N GLU A 305 -17.80 40.10 -16.18
CA GLU A 305 -19.15 40.47 -16.53
C GLU A 305 -19.73 39.64 -17.68
N ALA A 306 -18.91 39.31 -18.67
CA ALA A 306 -19.33 38.43 -19.75
C ALA A 306 -19.67 37.01 -19.25
N ILE A 307 -18.87 36.45 -18.35
CA ILE A 307 -19.10 35.12 -17.77
C ILE A 307 -20.32 35.14 -16.84
N THR A 308 -20.42 36.09 -15.94
CA THR A 308 -21.54 36.20 -15.00
C THR A 308 -22.87 36.41 -15.75
N SER A 309 -22.89 37.27 -16.74
CA SER A 309 -24.08 37.52 -17.59
C SER A 309 -24.50 36.29 -18.36
N LYS A 310 -23.56 35.55 -18.94
CA LYS A 310 -23.81 34.27 -19.66
C LYS A 310 -24.48 33.23 -18.75
N ASN A 311 -24.14 33.21 -17.47
CA ASN A 311 -24.66 32.27 -16.48
C ASN A 311 -25.87 32.84 -15.69
N GLY A 312 -26.33 34.04 -15.98
CA GLY A 312 -27.47 34.66 -15.30
C GLY A 312 -27.17 35.10 -13.87
N VAL A 313 -25.92 35.39 -13.58
CA VAL A 313 -25.44 35.82 -12.26
C VAL A 313 -25.27 37.34 -12.27
N SER A 314 -25.64 37.97 -11.17
CA SER A 314 -25.40 39.40 -10.98
C SER A 314 -23.98 39.68 -10.53
N MET A 315 -23.38 40.75 -11.02
CA MET A 315 -22.08 41.24 -10.53
C MET A 315 -22.13 41.67 -9.05
N ASP A 316 -23.32 41.94 -8.52
CA ASP A 316 -23.57 42.28 -7.10
C ASP A 316 -23.82 41.03 -6.23
N GLN A 317 -23.74 39.83 -6.77
CA GLN A 317 -23.90 38.59 -5.98
C GLN A 317 -22.74 38.42 -5.03
N GLU A 318 -23.08 38.29 -3.74
CA GLU A 318 -22.12 38.03 -2.69
C GLU A 318 -21.72 36.56 -2.69
N ILE A 319 -20.43 36.34 -2.49
CA ILE A 319 -19.80 35.04 -2.32
C ILE A 319 -18.86 35.08 -1.12
N TRP A 320 -18.75 33.98 -0.40
CA TRP A 320 -17.81 33.87 0.66
C TRP A 320 -16.53 33.18 0.15
N VAL A 321 -15.37 33.81 0.41
CA VAL A 321 -14.05 33.29 0.00
C VAL A 321 -13.27 32.88 1.23
N PRO A 322 -12.84 31.61 1.35
CA PRO A 322 -12.09 31.13 2.50
C PRO A 322 -10.77 31.88 2.70
N GLY A 323 -10.34 32.02 3.96
CA GLY A 323 -9.09 32.70 4.32
C GLY A 323 -7.85 32.07 3.69
N ALA A 324 -7.82 30.75 3.57
CA ALA A 324 -6.77 30.04 2.85
C ALA A 324 -6.57 30.55 1.43
N MET A 325 -7.65 30.74 0.70
CA MET A 325 -7.62 31.26 -0.68
C MET A 325 -7.22 32.73 -0.73
N MET A 326 -7.64 33.51 0.25
CA MET A 326 -7.23 34.94 0.37
C MET A 326 -5.72 35.07 0.65
N SER A 327 -5.09 34.08 1.27
CA SER A 327 -3.67 34.10 1.60
C SER A 327 -2.76 33.89 0.38
N TYR A 328 -3.29 33.30 -0.71
CA TYR A 328 -2.55 33.13 -1.95
C TYR A 328 -2.75 34.32 -2.92
N ARG A 329 -2.63 35.52 -2.39
CA ARG A 329 -2.43 36.74 -3.16
C ARG A 329 -3.43 37.00 -4.28
N ASP A 330 -4.61 37.12 -3.96
CA ASP A 330 -5.50 37.70 -4.94
C ASP A 330 -5.83 36.78 -6.15
N THR A 331 -5.03 35.73 -6.39
CA THR A 331 -5.22 34.88 -7.57
C THR A 331 -6.25 33.79 -7.34
N ILE A 332 -6.23 33.16 -6.17
CA ILE A 332 -7.10 32.03 -5.84
C ILE A 332 -8.55 32.39 -5.65
N PRO A 333 -8.90 33.49 -4.93
CA PRO A 333 -10.29 33.96 -4.84
C PRO A 333 -10.95 34.11 -6.20
N MET A 334 -10.18 34.57 -7.16
CA MET A 334 -10.68 34.78 -8.53
C MET A 334 -11.05 33.44 -9.19
N LEU A 335 -10.19 32.42 -9.13
CA LEU A 335 -10.51 31.14 -9.72
C LEU A 335 -11.73 30.51 -9.06
N GLU A 336 -11.82 30.56 -7.73
CA GLU A 336 -12.97 30.04 -6.98
C GLU A 336 -14.26 30.72 -7.44
N CYS A 337 -14.23 32.03 -7.66
CA CYS A 337 -15.37 32.73 -8.17
C CYS A 337 -15.75 32.36 -9.61
N LEU A 338 -14.76 32.13 -10.46
CA LEU A 338 -15.00 31.63 -11.82
C LEU A 338 -15.62 30.23 -11.81
N LEU A 339 -15.17 29.37 -10.92
CA LEU A 339 -15.76 28.03 -10.71
C LEU A 339 -17.20 28.14 -10.23
N LEU A 340 -17.47 28.99 -9.24
CA LEU A 340 -18.82 29.26 -8.73
C LEU A 340 -19.76 29.82 -9.81
N VAL A 341 -19.31 30.76 -10.62
CA VAL A 341 -20.10 31.31 -11.74
C VAL A 341 -20.45 30.22 -12.76
N ASN A 342 -19.61 29.27 -12.97
CA ASN A 342 -19.84 28.19 -13.94
C ASN A 342 -20.63 26.99 -13.40
N ASP A 343 -20.76 26.87 -12.08
CA ASP A 343 -21.45 25.75 -11.43
C ASP A 343 -22.74 26.16 -10.67
N LEU A 344 -23.27 27.34 -10.93
CA LEU A 344 -24.46 27.81 -10.23
C LEU A 344 -25.75 27.08 -10.65
N PRO A 345 -26.66 26.84 -9.66
CA PRO A 345 -26.89 27.63 -8.44
C PRO A 345 -26.36 27.01 -7.13
N GLY A 346 -25.47 26.06 -7.17
CA GLY A 346 -25.27 25.16 -6.06
C GLY A 346 -24.12 25.43 -5.08
N GLY A 347 -23.28 26.39 -5.24
CA GLY A 347 -22.21 26.65 -4.30
C GLY A 347 -20.86 26.07 -4.72
N ALA A 348 -19.87 26.08 -3.84
CA ALA A 348 -18.48 25.77 -4.08
C ALA A 348 -18.28 24.40 -4.75
N GLY A 349 -18.34 24.34 -6.07
CA GLY A 349 -18.32 23.14 -6.91
C GLY A 349 -17.10 22.24 -6.74
N HIS A 350 -17.01 21.57 -5.60
CA HIS A 350 -15.93 20.66 -5.33
C HIS A 350 -16.07 19.32 -6.03
N HIS A 351 -17.27 18.96 -6.51
CA HIS A 351 -17.53 17.57 -6.91
C HIS A 351 -18.41 17.37 -8.14
N ASP A 352 -19.16 18.37 -8.55
CA ASP A 352 -20.18 18.17 -9.59
C ASP A 352 -19.70 18.57 -10.98
N GLY A 353 -18.60 18.08 -11.43
CA GLY A 353 -17.96 18.09 -12.72
C GLY A 353 -18.56 18.77 -13.95
N HIS A 354 -19.52 19.70 -13.81
CA HIS A 354 -20.23 20.32 -14.93
C HIS A 354 -20.04 21.83 -14.94
N MET A 355 -18.83 22.26 -15.28
CA MET A 355 -18.56 23.68 -15.52
C MET A 355 -19.14 24.10 -16.86
N LYS A 356 -19.89 25.20 -16.86
CA LYS A 356 -20.28 25.90 -18.08
C LYS A 356 -19.18 26.91 -18.45
N GLY A 357 -18.96 27.13 -19.73
CA GLY A 357 -17.95 28.11 -20.18
C GLY A 357 -16.50 27.76 -19.84
N ARG A 358 -16.15 26.49 -19.96
CA ARG A 358 -14.83 25.92 -19.60
C ARG A 358 -13.67 26.59 -20.29
N ASP A 359 -13.82 26.85 -21.59
CA ASP A 359 -12.76 27.48 -22.39
C ASP A 359 -12.48 28.91 -21.87
N GLU A 360 -13.53 29.62 -21.43
CA GLU A 360 -13.40 30.95 -20.84
C GLU A 360 -12.68 30.90 -19.50
N VAL A 361 -12.97 29.94 -18.65
CA VAL A 361 -12.28 29.75 -17.38
C VAL A 361 -10.80 29.43 -17.60
N GLU A 362 -10.48 28.55 -18.55
CA GLU A 362 -9.08 28.21 -18.87
C GLU A 362 -8.31 29.44 -19.40
N VAL A 363 -8.92 30.23 -20.30
CA VAL A 363 -8.30 31.44 -20.84
C VAL A 363 -8.05 32.46 -19.73
N LEU A 364 -9.03 32.71 -18.86
CA LEU A 364 -8.87 33.64 -17.75
C LEU A 364 -7.86 33.18 -16.71
N ALA A 365 -7.92 31.94 -16.31
CA ALA A 365 -6.94 31.37 -15.38
C ALA A 365 -5.51 31.47 -15.93
N ASN A 366 -5.29 31.11 -17.17
CA ASN A 366 -3.99 31.25 -17.82
C ASN A 366 -3.52 32.72 -17.93
N SER A 367 -4.40 33.63 -18.19
CA SER A 367 -4.08 35.05 -18.19
C SER A 367 -3.66 35.57 -16.82
N MET A 368 -4.36 35.17 -15.78
CA MET A 368 -4.04 35.53 -14.39
C MET A 368 -2.73 34.92 -13.90
N LEU A 369 -2.42 33.72 -14.37
CA LEU A 369 -1.26 32.97 -13.97
C LEU A 369 -0.01 33.28 -14.79
N SER A 370 -0.16 34.05 -15.88
CA SER A 370 1.00 34.54 -16.65
C SER A 370 1.86 35.44 -15.75
N ARG A 371 3.16 35.32 -15.87
CA ARG A 371 4.10 36.23 -15.24
C ARG A 371 4.40 37.38 -16.18
N ASN A 372 4.45 38.58 -15.66
CA ASN A 372 5.11 39.69 -16.40
C ASN A 372 6.63 39.51 -16.37
N ASP A 373 7.34 40.32 -17.13
CA ASP A 373 8.82 40.18 -17.26
C ASP A 373 9.54 40.35 -15.92
N GLU A 374 9.08 41.18 -15.00
CA GLU A 374 9.63 41.39 -13.69
C GLU A 374 9.42 40.16 -12.77
N GLN A 375 8.22 39.62 -12.77
CA GLN A 375 7.90 38.39 -12.03
C GLN A 375 8.66 37.17 -12.56
N GLN A 376 8.80 37.08 -13.88
CA GLN A 376 9.58 35.99 -14.49
C GLN A 376 11.06 36.11 -14.13
N ALA A 377 11.65 37.33 -14.19
CA ALA A 377 13.02 37.58 -13.83
C ALA A 377 13.31 37.23 -12.35
N ALA A 378 12.38 37.61 -11.44
CA ALA A 378 12.49 37.26 -10.02
C ALA A 378 12.42 35.73 -9.79
N PHE A 379 11.55 35.03 -10.49
CA PHE A 379 11.45 33.57 -10.43
C PHE A 379 12.72 32.89 -10.97
N ASP A 380 13.23 33.36 -12.09
CA ASP A 380 14.48 32.84 -12.71
C ASP A 380 15.69 33.07 -11.80
N GLU A 381 15.74 34.21 -11.08
CA GLU A 381 16.79 34.48 -10.09
C GLU A 381 16.75 33.46 -8.94
N ILE A 382 15.58 33.14 -8.41
CA ILE A 382 15.41 32.12 -7.36
C ILE A 382 15.90 30.77 -7.85
N HIS A 383 15.51 30.36 -9.04
CA HIS A 383 15.93 29.08 -9.63
C HIS A 383 17.41 29.03 -10.03
N ALA A 384 18.01 30.17 -10.33
CA ALA A 384 19.45 30.30 -10.61
C ALA A 384 20.32 30.42 -9.35
N ALA A 385 19.74 30.68 -8.19
CA ALA A 385 20.43 30.80 -6.92
C ALA A 385 21.12 29.49 -6.47
N THR A 386 21.71 29.47 -5.29
CA THR A 386 22.34 28.27 -4.72
C THR A 386 21.38 27.08 -4.75
N LYS A 387 21.86 25.97 -5.31
CA LYS A 387 21.09 24.75 -5.47
C LYS A 387 21.72 23.61 -4.68
N PHE A 388 20.88 22.74 -4.16
CA PHE A 388 21.27 21.58 -3.37
C PHE A 388 20.91 20.32 -4.14
N GLU A 389 21.84 19.40 -4.28
CA GLU A 389 21.60 18.14 -4.99
C GLU A 389 20.94 17.11 -4.06
N VAL A 390 19.89 16.48 -4.54
CA VAL A 390 19.17 15.41 -3.85
C VAL A 390 19.05 14.21 -4.79
N THR A 391 19.30 13.02 -4.27
CA THR A 391 19.20 11.78 -5.04
C THR A 391 18.03 10.94 -4.53
N THR A 392 17.13 10.59 -5.42
CA THR A 392 16.03 9.66 -5.17
C THR A 392 16.30 8.33 -5.85
N HIS A 393 15.99 7.22 -5.20
CA HIS A 393 16.28 5.88 -5.68
C HIS A 393 15.01 5.07 -5.92
N ALA A 394 15.01 4.30 -7.02
CA ALA A 394 14.01 3.28 -7.26
C ALA A 394 14.14 2.13 -6.27
N ARG A 395 13.00 1.52 -5.90
CA ARG A 395 12.99 0.25 -5.19
C ARG A 395 13.39 -0.90 -6.11
N PRO A 396 13.99 -2.00 -5.57
CA PRO A 396 14.26 -3.20 -6.36
C PRO A 396 12.97 -3.77 -6.98
N ALA A 397 13.12 -4.44 -8.12
CA ALA A 397 12.01 -5.14 -8.74
C ALA A 397 11.60 -6.37 -7.90
N PRO A 398 10.29 -6.72 -7.85
CA PRO A 398 9.84 -7.99 -7.29
C PRO A 398 10.55 -9.19 -7.92
N GLY A 399 10.83 -10.18 -7.10
CA GLY A 399 11.54 -11.39 -7.53
C GLY A 399 13.06 -11.27 -7.61
N THR A 400 13.64 -10.08 -7.40
CA THR A 400 15.10 -9.92 -7.31
C THR A 400 15.65 -10.43 -5.97
N ASP A 401 16.96 -10.59 -5.89
CA ASP A 401 17.64 -11.10 -4.68
C ASP A 401 17.36 -10.18 -3.46
N ASN A 402 17.12 -10.85 -2.32
CA ASN A 402 16.90 -10.20 -1.04
C ASN A 402 17.85 -10.83 0.02
N LEU A 403 17.35 -11.30 1.16
CA LEU A 403 18.19 -11.88 2.22
C LEU A 403 18.36 -13.40 2.03
N THR A 404 19.55 -13.84 1.63
CA THR A 404 19.87 -15.25 1.38
C THR A 404 20.68 -15.87 2.51
N LEU A 405 20.61 -17.19 2.61
CA LEU A 405 21.46 -18.00 3.51
C LEU A 405 22.58 -18.68 2.71
N SER A 406 23.79 -18.66 3.24
CA SER A 406 24.91 -19.40 2.68
C SER A 406 24.77 -20.92 2.90
N ALA A 407 25.47 -21.72 2.09
CA ALA A 407 25.50 -23.18 2.28
C ALA A 407 25.96 -23.60 3.68
N ALA A 408 26.88 -22.86 4.30
CA ALA A 408 27.33 -23.13 5.68
C ALA A 408 26.21 -22.92 6.70
N GLN A 409 25.41 -21.83 6.54
CA GLN A 409 24.27 -21.54 7.42
C GLN A 409 23.14 -22.57 7.22
N LEU A 410 22.90 -23.03 5.99
CA LEU A 410 21.92 -24.06 5.70
C LEU A 410 22.32 -25.41 6.32
N ALA A 411 23.62 -25.76 6.36
CA ALA A 411 24.11 -26.97 6.95
C ALA A 411 23.94 -27.02 8.49
N GLU A 412 23.76 -25.88 9.15
CA GLU A 412 23.51 -25.82 10.60
C GLU A 412 22.02 -26.03 10.95
N VAL A 413 21.13 -26.04 9.96
CA VAL A 413 19.68 -26.16 10.17
C VAL A 413 19.31 -27.62 10.44
N SER A 414 18.63 -27.87 11.55
CA SER A 414 18.05 -29.17 11.86
C SER A 414 16.57 -29.20 11.53
N LEU A 415 16.17 -30.03 10.59
CA LEU A 415 14.77 -30.21 10.18
C LEU A 415 14.20 -31.55 10.74
N PRO A 416 12.87 -31.65 10.90
CA PRO A 416 12.21 -32.88 11.33
C PRO A 416 12.50 -34.07 10.40
N ASN A 417 12.59 -35.30 10.96
CA ASN A 417 12.78 -36.51 10.17
C ASN A 417 11.52 -36.84 9.34
N ALA A 418 11.72 -37.53 8.23
CA ALA A 418 10.63 -38.09 7.43
C ALA A 418 9.72 -39.02 8.29
N ASP A 419 8.48 -39.16 7.83
CA ASP A 419 7.44 -40.01 8.41
C ASP A 419 7.05 -39.69 9.86
N LYS A 420 7.41 -38.49 10.36
CA LYS A 420 6.97 -38.01 11.67
C LYS A 420 5.90 -36.92 11.51
N LYS A 421 4.84 -36.99 12.30
CA LYS A 421 3.89 -35.88 12.41
C LYS A 421 4.55 -34.73 13.17
N THR A 422 4.70 -33.59 12.51
CA THR A 422 5.31 -32.37 13.05
C THR A 422 4.52 -31.13 12.58
N SER A 423 4.37 -30.14 13.44
CA SER A 423 3.72 -28.89 13.04
C SER A 423 4.53 -28.17 11.95
N ALA A 424 3.88 -27.74 10.88
CA ALA A 424 4.49 -26.94 9.81
C ALA A 424 5.14 -25.66 10.35
N ARG A 425 4.63 -25.12 11.46
CA ARG A 425 5.21 -23.96 12.17
C ARG A 425 6.63 -24.22 12.68
N ALA A 426 7.02 -25.48 12.91
CA ALA A 426 8.40 -25.79 13.31
C ALA A 426 9.40 -25.53 12.16
N GLY A 427 8.97 -25.75 10.92
CA GLY A 427 9.76 -25.43 9.74
C GLY A 427 9.88 -23.93 9.50
N SER A 428 8.76 -23.20 9.58
CA SER A 428 8.79 -21.74 9.46
C SER A 428 9.61 -21.07 10.59
N GLU A 429 9.50 -21.57 11.85
CA GLU A 429 10.35 -21.13 12.97
C GLU A 429 11.84 -21.30 12.66
N ALA A 430 12.23 -22.46 12.15
CA ALA A 430 13.62 -22.74 11.81
C ALA A 430 14.14 -21.82 10.70
N ALA A 431 13.33 -21.53 9.69
CA ALA A 431 13.70 -20.64 8.59
C ALA A 431 13.88 -19.20 9.05
N TYR A 432 12.87 -18.62 9.73
CA TYR A 432 12.98 -17.25 10.25
C TYR A 432 14.13 -17.10 11.25
N LEU A 433 14.35 -18.10 12.10
CA LEU A 433 15.49 -18.12 13.03
C LEU A 433 16.82 -18.09 12.29
N ALA A 434 16.97 -18.90 11.24
CA ALA A 434 18.20 -18.92 10.45
C ALA A 434 18.45 -17.58 9.74
N VAL A 435 17.42 -16.99 9.16
CA VAL A 435 17.52 -15.69 8.49
C VAL A 435 17.80 -14.56 9.50
N ALA A 436 17.13 -14.57 10.67
CA ALA A 436 17.37 -13.57 11.72
C ALA A 436 18.80 -13.62 12.27
N LYS A 437 19.36 -14.82 12.45
CA LYS A 437 20.77 -15.01 12.87
C LYS A 437 21.75 -14.49 11.81
N ALA A 438 21.46 -14.74 10.54
CA ALA A 438 22.30 -14.28 9.44
C ALA A 438 22.25 -12.77 9.21
N HIS A 439 21.07 -12.16 9.45
CA HIS A 439 20.75 -10.77 9.08
C HIS A 439 20.01 -10.03 10.20
N PRO A 440 20.57 -9.91 11.42
CA PRO A 440 19.85 -9.44 12.61
C PRO A 440 19.41 -7.97 12.54
N ASN A 441 19.97 -7.19 11.62
CA ASN A 441 19.68 -5.77 11.44
C ASN A 441 18.77 -5.47 10.23
N ASP A 442 18.51 -6.48 9.38
CA ASP A 442 17.78 -6.31 8.13
C ASP A 442 16.45 -7.09 8.11
N VAL A 443 16.16 -7.81 9.19
CA VAL A 443 14.87 -8.50 9.39
C VAL A 443 14.06 -7.72 10.43
N PHE A 444 12.80 -7.46 10.10
CA PHE A 444 11.80 -6.84 10.99
C PHE A 444 10.64 -7.81 11.17
N ILE A 445 10.18 -7.98 12.39
CA ILE A 445 9.03 -8.81 12.72
C ILE A 445 8.00 -7.95 13.45
N VAL A 446 6.82 -7.84 12.86
CA VAL A 446 5.65 -7.17 13.40
C VAL A 446 4.69 -8.22 13.94
N SER A 447 4.35 -8.10 15.21
CA SER A 447 3.51 -9.04 15.97
C SER A 447 2.36 -8.31 16.66
N CYS A 448 1.29 -9.06 16.92
CA CYS A 448 0.12 -8.64 17.67
C CYS A 448 -0.13 -9.61 18.83
N ASP A 449 0.80 -9.66 19.79
CA ASP A 449 0.78 -10.54 20.97
C ASP A 449 0.77 -12.06 20.62
N LEU A 450 1.21 -12.44 19.42
CA LEU A 450 1.09 -13.81 18.92
C LEU A 450 2.42 -14.52 18.60
N ASN A 451 3.57 -13.90 18.85
CA ASN A 451 4.88 -14.48 18.56
C ASN A 451 5.07 -15.91 19.11
N PRO A 452 4.62 -16.28 20.33
CA PRO A 452 4.72 -17.67 20.79
C PRO A 452 3.85 -18.63 19.98
N SER A 453 2.66 -18.21 19.57
CA SER A 453 1.70 -19.04 18.84
C SER A 453 2.05 -19.21 17.36
N THR A 454 2.56 -18.15 16.73
CA THR A 454 3.03 -18.14 15.34
C THR A 454 4.45 -18.70 15.19
N LYS A 455 5.13 -18.97 16.33
CA LYS A 455 6.49 -19.51 16.39
C LYS A 455 7.59 -18.55 15.89
N LEU A 456 7.39 -17.26 15.99
CA LEU A 456 8.40 -16.26 15.61
C LEU A 456 9.25 -15.77 16.81
N GLY A 457 8.90 -16.13 18.04
CA GLY A 457 9.60 -15.67 19.24
C GLY A 457 11.09 -15.95 19.27
N LYS A 458 11.55 -17.09 18.73
CA LYS A 458 12.99 -17.42 18.65
C LYS A 458 13.72 -16.52 17.64
N ALA A 459 13.10 -16.25 16.49
CA ALA A 459 13.67 -15.34 15.51
C ALA A 459 13.75 -13.92 16.07
N CYS A 460 12.67 -13.44 16.75
CA CYS A 460 12.68 -12.13 17.41
C CYS A 460 13.84 -11.98 18.40
N ALA A 461 14.17 -13.02 19.17
CA ALA A 461 15.24 -12.96 20.16
C ALA A 461 16.65 -12.75 19.56
N GLU A 462 16.84 -13.05 18.28
CA GLU A 462 18.10 -12.82 17.56
C GLU A 462 18.19 -11.42 16.92
N LEU A 463 17.05 -10.70 16.82
CA LEU A 463 17.01 -9.39 16.19
C LEU A 463 17.45 -8.28 17.15
N SER A 464 17.92 -7.16 16.59
CA SER A 464 18.08 -5.95 17.36
C SER A 464 16.75 -5.50 17.99
N ALA A 465 16.76 -4.86 19.14
CA ALA A 465 15.54 -4.43 19.83
C ALA A 465 14.65 -3.50 18.98
N LYS A 466 15.23 -2.73 18.06
CA LYS A 466 14.51 -1.83 17.14
C LYS A 466 13.78 -2.54 16.01
N ASN A 467 14.13 -3.81 15.75
CA ASN A 467 13.57 -4.62 14.68
C ASN A 467 12.48 -5.58 15.17
N GLN A 468 12.29 -5.65 16.50
CA GLN A 468 11.23 -6.39 17.15
C GLN A 468 10.07 -5.43 17.39
N ILE A 469 8.98 -5.56 16.63
CA ILE A 469 7.86 -4.64 16.70
C ILE A 469 6.66 -5.39 17.27
N GLU A 470 6.28 -5.03 18.51
CA GLU A 470 5.11 -5.57 19.16
C GLU A 470 4.04 -4.48 19.28
N LEU A 471 2.92 -4.67 18.59
CA LEU A 471 1.83 -3.70 18.52
C LEU A 471 0.68 -4.03 19.47
N SER A 472 0.81 -5.11 20.31
CA SER A 472 -0.34 -5.62 21.07
C SER A 472 -1.47 -6.08 20.12
N ILE A 473 -2.72 -6.03 20.54
CA ILE A 473 -3.87 -6.55 19.75
C ILE A 473 -4.32 -5.46 18.75
N GLU A 474 -3.49 -5.22 17.73
CA GLU A 474 -3.70 -4.17 16.72
C GLU A 474 -3.48 -4.69 15.28
N GLU A 475 -4.06 -5.84 14.94
CA GLU A 475 -3.92 -6.48 13.63
C GLU A 475 -4.33 -5.56 12.47
N GLN A 476 -5.29 -4.67 12.70
CA GLN A 476 -5.76 -3.70 11.70
C GLN A 476 -4.67 -2.74 11.21
N VAL A 477 -3.61 -2.53 11.98
CA VAL A 477 -2.48 -1.67 11.58
C VAL A 477 -1.18 -2.42 11.37
N ALA A 478 -1.08 -3.68 11.76
CA ALA A 478 0.15 -4.45 11.68
C ALA A 478 0.72 -4.51 10.25
N LEU A 479 -0.14 -4.77 9.28
CA LEU A 479 0.27 -4.83 7.88
C LEU A 479 0.57 -3.42 7.32
N LEU A 480 -0.15 -2.38 7.76
CA LEU A 480 0.14 -0.99 7.40
C LEU A 480 1.51 -0.53 7.93
N VAL A 481 1.87 -0.94 9.15
CA VAL A 481 3.20 -0.70 9.72
C VAL A 481 4.28 -1.44 8.91
N ALA A 482 4.02 -2.68 8.50
CA ALA A 482 4.97 -3.43 7.66
C ALA A 482 5.12 -2.81 6.26
N ASP A 483 4.04 -2.29 5.67
CA ASP A 483 4.08 -1.52 4.43
C ASP A 483 4.98 -0.28 4.59
N GLY A 484 4.87 0.42 5.71
CA GLY A 484 5.74 1.55 6.06
C GLY A 484 7.21 1.14 6.22
N LEU A 485 7.49 0.01 6.87
CA LEU A 485 8.83 -0.56 6.96
C LEU A 485 9.42 -0.83 5.57
N ALA A 486 8.62 -1.40 4.66
CA ALA A 486 9.04 -1.67 3.29
C ALA A 486 9.39 -0.39 2.51
N MET A 487 8.72 0.73 2.80
CA MET A 487 9.04 2.03 2.19
C MET A 487 10.34 2.64 2.70
N SER A 488 10.75 2.31 3.90
CA SER A 488 11.82 3.01 4.61
C SER A 488 13.21 2.79 3.98
N SER A 489 13.34 1.85 3.03
CA SER A 489 14.63 1.50 2.44
C SER A 489 14.50 0.90 1.04
N ASN A 490 15.52 1.18 0.21
CA ASN A 490 15.73 0.54 -1.09
C ASN A 490 16.71 -0.64 -1.01
N ARG A 491 17.15 -0.99 0.20
CA ARG A 491 18.10 -2.10 0.43
C ARG A 491 17.34 -3.42 0.65
N PRO A 492 18.00 -4.57 0.43
CA PRO A 492 17.46 -5.84 0.84
C PRO A 492 17.11 -5.85 2.33
N GLN A 493 15.89 -6.25 2.64
CA GLN A 493 15.37 -6.43 4.00
C GLN A 493 14.19 -7.39 3.97
N VAL A 494 13.82 -7.92 5.12
CA VAL A 494 12.63 -8.76 5.30
C VAL A 494 11.72 -8.11 6.33
N ASN A 495 10.47 -7.82 5.93
CA ASN A 495 9.44 -7.26 6.78
C ASN A 495 8.34 -8.30 6.95
N VAL A 496 8.24 -8.92 8.11
CA VAL A 496 7.27 -9.99 8.39
C VAL A 496 6.14 -9.44 9.24
N VAL A 497 4.91 -9.62 8.80
CA VAL A 497 3.72 -9.52 9.67
C VAL A 497 3.23 -10.91 9.98
N SER A 498 3.06 -11.22 11.25
CA SER A 498 2.66 -12.54 11.68
C SER A 498 1.47 -12.51 12.62
N THR A 499 0.36 -13.08 12.16
CA THR A 499 -0.82 -13.33 12.97
C THR A 499 -1.59 -14.55 12.43
N PHE A 500 -2.78 -14.81 12.95
CA PHE A 500 -3.63 -15.90 12.45
C PHE A 500 -4.34 -15.49 11.16
N ALA A 501 -4.53 -16.45 10.25
CA ALA A 501 -5.21 -16.21 8.98
C ALA A 501 -6.60 -15.57 9.14
N ALA A 502 -7.36 -15.97 10.16
CA ALA A 502 -8.67 -15.40 10.45
C ALA A 502 -8.66 -13.89 10.68
N PHE A 503 -7.58 -13.34 11.24
CA PHE A 503 -7.45 -11.91 11.47
C PHE A 503 -7.03 -11.18 10.20
N PHE A 504 -6.22 -11.80 9.34
CA PHE A 504 -5.93 -11.25 8.01
C PHE A 504 -7.18 -11.19 7.12
N GLU A 505 -8.03 -12.21 7.16
CA GLU A 505 -9.24 -12.24 6.35
C GLU A 505 -10.21 -11.09 6.67
N GLY A 506 -10.26 -10.67 7.94
CA GLY A 506 -11.18 -9.64 8.41
C GLY A 506 -10.54 -8.27 8.63
N ILE A 507 -9.51 -8.21 9.44
CA ILE A 507 -9.05 -6.96 10.07
C ILE A 507 -7.82 -6.38 9.34
N ALA A 508 -6.85 -7.20 8.98
CA ALA A 508 -5.60 -6.72 8.37
C ALA A 508 -5.71 -6.46 6.86
N ARG A 509 -6.86 -6.67 6.26
CA ARG A 509 -7.09 -6.53 4.83
C ARG A 509 -6.80 -5.12 4.30
N GLU A 510 -6.91 -4.11 5.14
CA GLU A 510 -6.61 -2.72 4.80
C GLU A 510 -5.18 -2.56 4.24
N GLY A 511 -4.19 -3.18 4.86
CA GLY A 511 -2.82 -3.17 4.37
C GLY A 511 -2.68 -3.87 3.01
N LEU A 512 -3.39 -4.99 2.78
CA LEU A 512 -3.41 -5.65 1.48
C LEU A 512 -3.99 -4.75 0.38
N GLU A 513 -4.97 -3.91 0.70
CA GLU A 513 -5.53 -2.98 -0.27
C GLU A 513 -4.49 -1.94 -0.74
N LEU A 514 -3.54 -1.55 0.09
CA LEU A 514 -2.45 -0.68 -0.33
C LEU A 514 -1.61 -1.30 -1.45
N TRP A 515 -1.44 -2.62 -1.49
CA TRP A 515 -0.70 -3.31 -2.54
C TRP A 515 -1.31 -3.06 -3.93
N ARG A 516 -2.61 -2.89 -4.02
CA ARG A 516 -3.33 -2.57 -5.27
C ARG A 516 -3.03 -1.15 -5.77
N TYR A 517 -2.70 -0.23 -4.87
CA TYR A 517 -2.41 1.15 -5.23
C TYR A 517 -0.93 1.38 -5.54
N GLN A 518 -0.07 0.41 -5.22
CA GLN A 518 1.36 0.60 -5.43
C GLN A 518 1.72 0.48 -6.90
N ARG A 519 2.42 1.50 -7.36
CA ARG A 519 3.12 1.50 -8.63
C ARG A 519 4.57 1.66 -8.28
N ASN A 520 5.38 0.66 -8.52
CA ASN A 520 6.80 0.82 -8.31
C ASN A 520 7.46 1.40 -9.57
N LEU A 521 8.73 1.70 -9.43
CA LEU A 521 9.52 2.32 -10.48
C LEU A 521 9.82 1.39 -11.67
N ASN A 522 9.52 0.10 -11.51
CA ASN A 522 9.74 -0.91 -12.54
C ASN A 522 8.51 -1.16 -13.41
N GLY A 523 7.39 -0.51 -13.09
CA GLY A 523 6.18 -0.67 -13.88
C GLY A 523 4.91 -0.56 -13.07
N VAL A 524 4.14 -1.61 -12.99
CA VAL A 524 2.77 -1.60 -12.51
C VAL A 524 2.62 -2.25 -11.14
N ASN A 525 1.72 -1.71 -10.34
CA ASN A 525 1.02 -2.27 -9.17
C ASN A 525 1.66 -3.51 -8.53
N GLU A 526 2.93 -3.42 -8.24
CA GLU A 526 3.65 -4.49 -7.56
C GLU A 526 3.54 -4.26 -6.06
N GLY A 527 3.42 -5.34 -5.33
CA GLY A 527 3.35 -5.33 -3.88
C GLY A 527 4.60 -4.72 -3.25
N LEU A 528 4.48 -4.34 -1.98
CA LEU A 528 5.61 -3.91 -1.17
C LEU A 528 6.44 -5.12 -0.74
N ASN A 529 7.69 -4.90 -0.34
CA ASN A 529 8.57 -5.97 0.18
C ASN A 529 8.14 -6.40 1.59
N VAL A 530 7.05 -7.17 1.66
CA VAL A 530 6.40 -7.61 2.89
C VAL A 530 6.06 -9.10 2.81
N ILE A 531 6.35 -9.85 3.86
CA ILE A 531 5.91 -11.22 4.04
C ILE A 531 4.71 -11.23 4.99
N MET A 532 3.54 -11.55 4.45
CA MET A 532 2.35 -11.82 5.23
C MET A 532 2.34 -13.29 5.67
N HIS A 533 2.80 -13.53 6.90
CA HIS A 533 2.85 -14.85 7.50
C HIS A 533 1.50 -15.19 8.15
N MET A 534 0.61 -15.81 7.39
CA MET A 534 -0.67 -16.31 7.86
C MET A 534 -0.51 -17.64 8.59
N SER A 535 -0.51 -17.60 9.89
CA SER A 535 -0.50 -18.83 10.71
C SER A 535 -1.94 -19.34 10.91
N HIS A 536 -2.08 -20.64 11.23
CA HIS A 536 -3.36 -21.29 11.49
C HIS A 536 -4.35 -21.22 10.32
N VAL A 537 -3.86 -21.41 9.08
CA VAL A 537 -4.74 -21.54 7.92
C VAL A 537 -5.49 -22.87 7.94
N GLY A 538 -6.64 -22.90 7.24
CA GLY A 538 -7.44 -24.10 7.05
C GLY A 538 -8.62 -24.24 8.01
N ALA A 539 -9.28 -25.38 7.97
CA ALA A 539 -10.49 -25.68 8.74
C ALA A 539 -10.25 -25.73 10.25
N CYS A 540 -9.10 -26.26 10.69
CA CYS A 540 -8.78 -26.41 12.10
C CYS A 540 -7.87 -25.27 12.58
N THR A 541 -8.47 -24.32 13.32
CA THR A 541 -7.73 -23.19 13.91
C THR A 541 -7.33 -23.40 15.36
N GLY A 542 -7.75 -24.54 15.96
CA GLY A 542 -7.54 -24.92 17.35
C GLY A 542 -8.85 -25.05 18.11
N ARG A 543 -8.84 -25.83 19.21
CA ARG A 543 -10.05 -26.08 20.04
C ARG A 543 -10.51 -24.85 20.82
N ASP A 544 -9.65 -23.87 21.00
CA ASP A 544 -9.87 -22.59 21.67
C ASP A 544 -10.56 -21.54 20.78
N HIS A 545 -10.67 -21.79 19.47
CA HIS A 545 -11.35 -20.96 18.49
C HIS A 545 -12.48 -21.70 17.79
N PHE A 546 -13.32 -20.99 17.08
CA PHE A 546 -14.29 -21.60 16.17
C PHE A 546 -13.55 -22.20 14.96
N SER A 547 -13.61 -23.53 14.80
CA SER A 547 -13.15 -24.16 13.58
C SER A 547 -13.89 -23.60 12.36
N GLY A 548 -13.24 -23.60 11.22
CA GLY A 548 -13.83 -23.00 10.02
C GLY A 548 -13.67 -21.49 9.90
N TRP A 549 -12.95 -20.84 10.80
CA TRP A 549 -12.78 -19.39 10.79
C TRP A 549 -11.79 -18.91 9.71
N SER A 550 -10.78 -19.69 9.38
CA SER A 550 -9.74 -19.35 8.39
C SER A 550 -9.88 -20.14 7.09
N LEU A 551 -11.07 -20.13 6.49
CA LEU A 551 -11.38 -20.98 5.33
C LEU A 551 -11.22 -20.30 3.98
N ASP A 552 -11.25 -18.97 3.92
CA ASP A 552 -11.21 -18.21 2.66
C ASP A 552 -9.78 -17.81 2.25
N TRP A 553 -8.76 -18.29 2.99
CA TRP A 553 -7.36 -17.90 2.80
C TRP A 553 -6.83 -18.17 1.38
N VAL A 554 -7.27 -19.24 0.72
CA VAL A 554 -6.86 -19.55 -0.66
C VAL A 554 -7.45 -18.54 -1.63
N THR A 555 -8.74 -18.23 -1.51
CA THR A 555 -9.43 -17.25 -2.35
C THR A 555 -8.83 -15.86 -2.15
N LEU A 556 -8.54 -15.48 -0.90
CA LEU A 556 -7.86 -14.22 -0.57
C LEU A 556 -6.50 -14.15 -1.26
N ALA A 557 -5.68 -15.18 -1.13
CA ALA A 557 -4.35 -15.22 -1.76
C ALA A 557 -4.44 -15.11 -3.30
N ILE A 558 -5.32 -15.86 -3.93
CA ILE A 558 -5.55 -15.79 -5.40
C ILE A 558 -5.98 -14.37 -5.81
N GLY A 559 -6.85 -13.71 -5.02
CA GLY A 559 -7.32 -12.36 -5.29
C GLY A 559 -6.21 -11.30 -5.28
N TYR A 560 -5.10 -11.56 -4.61
CA TYR A 560 -3.94 -10.66 -4.54
C TYR A 560 -2.75 -11.09 -5.41
N LEU A 561 -2.80 -12.23 -6.08
CA LEU A 561 -1.70 -12.71 -6.94
C LEU A 561 -1.20 -11.67 -7.96
N PRO A 562 -2.05 -10.81 -8.59
CA PRO A 562 -1.56 -9.77 -9.48
C PRO A 562 -0.64 -8.72 -8.82
N TYR A 563 -0.64 -8.66 -7.48
CA TYR A 563 0.09 -7.68 -6.67
C TYR A 563 1.14 -8.30 -5.77
N THR A 564 1.22 -9.63 -5.74
CA THR A 564 2.18 -10.41 -4.95
C THR A 564 3.14 -11.15 -5.88
N ASP A 565 4.38 -11.34 -5.45
CA ASP A 565 5.34 -12.15 -6.20
C ASP A 565 4.98 -13.64 -6.07
N ARG A 566 4.75 -14.12 -4.83
CA ARG A 566 4.41 -15.51 -4.57
C ARG A 566 3.42 -15.69 -3.41
N PHE A 567 2.60 -16.72 -3.57
CA PHE A 567 1.80 -17.32 -2.52
C PHE A 567 2.34 -18.72 -2.21
N TYR A 568 2.65 -18.98 -0.94
CA TYR A 568 3.22 -20.25 -0.45
C TYR A 568 2.19 -20.99 0.39
N ALA A 569 2.01 -22.28 0.08
CA ALA A 569 1.15 -23.21 0.80
C ALA A 569 1.93 -24.53 1.02
N PRO A 570 2.84 -24.59 1.99
CA PRO A 570 3.69 -25.78 2.19
C PRO A 570 2.90 -26.98 2.68
N ALA A 571 3.31 -28.17 2.25
CA ALA A 571 2.66 -29.42 2.57
C ALA A 571 3.02 -29.97 3.97
N ASP A 572 4.21 -29.66 4.47
CA ASP A 572 4.72 -30.15 5.74
C ASP A 572 5.72 -29.17 6.38
N ALA A 573 6.34 -29.59 7.48
CA ALA A 573 7.29 -28.75 8.21
C ALA A 573 8.57 -28.46 7.41
N ARG A 574 9.04 -29.38 6.58
CA ARG A 574 10.26 -29.18 5.77
C ARG A 574 9.96 -28.30 4.56
N GLY A 575 8.82 -28.51 3.91
CA GLY A 575 8.29 -27.61 2.88
C GLY A 575 8.07 -26.18 3.39
N ALA A 576 7.62 -26.04 4.66
CA ALA A 576 7.48 -24.72 5.30
C ALA A 576 8.81 -24.00 5.50
N PHE A 577 9.89 -24.74 5.82
CA PHE A 577 11.23 -24.17 5.86
C PHE A 577 11.66 -23.62 4.50
N VAL A 578 11.50 -24.43 3.44
CA VAL A 578 11.90 -24.05 2.08
C VAL A 578 11.09 -22.84 1.60
N ALA A 579 9.77 -22.82 1.85
CA ALA A 579 8.88 -21.75 1.47
C ALA A 579 9.25 -20.39 2.12
N VAL A 580 9.47 -20.40 3.45
CA VAL A 580 9.86 -19.19 4.18
C VAL A 580 11.24 -18.70 3.79
N ARG A 581 12.20 -19.62 3.63
CA ARG A 581 13.54 -19.26 3.16
C ARG A 581 13.50 -18.61 1.79
N ASP A 582 12.73 -19.16 0.84
CA ASP A 582 12.56 -18.58 -0.48
C ASP A 582 11.88 -17.19 -0.41
N ALA A 583 10.83 -17.05 0.39
CA ALA A 583 10.16 -15.75 0.59
C ALA A 583 11.12 -14.68 1.14
N CYS A 584 12.00 -15.04 2.07
CA CYS A 584 13.02 -14.12 2.60
C CYS A 584 14.12 -13.79 1.58
N ALA A 585 14.41 -14.70 0.65
CA ALA A 585 15.45 -14.53 -0.35
C ALA A 585 14.99 -13.73 -1.58
N ARG A 586 13.72 -13.40 -1.69
CA ARG A 586 13.12 -12.69 -2.81
C ARG A 586 12.53 -11.36 -2.36
N TYR A 587 12.86 -10.29 -3.07
CA TYR A 587 12.26 -8.98 -2.86
C TYR A 587 10.85 -8.96 -3.45
N GLY A 588 9.87 -8.44 -2.69
CA GLY A 588 8.49 -8.31 -3.13
C GLY A 588 7.48 -8.67 -2.03
N ALA A 589 6.21 -8.63 -2.38
CA ALA A 589 5.13 -9.02 -1.48
C ALA A 589 4.87 -10.53 -1.57
N HIS A 590 4.82 -11.18 -0.42
CA HIS A 590 4.61 -12.62 -0.32
C HIS A 590 3.52 -12.95 0.69
N ILE A 591 2.71 -13.96 0.38
CA ILE A 591 1.77 -14.57 1.33
C ILE A 591 2.29 -15.96 1.66
N VAL A 592 2.55 -16.23 2.94
CA VAL A 592 3.01 -17.52 3.43
C VAL A 592 1.95 -18.10 4.37
N ALA A 593 1.28 -19.17 3.93
CA ALA A 593 0.15 -19.77 4.63
C ALA A 593 0.58 -21.03 5.37
N ILE A 594 0.60 -20.99 6.70
CA ILE A 594 1.12 -22.08 7.55
C ILE A 594 0.00 -22.71 8.36
N PRO A 595 -0.30 -24.01 8.18
CA PRO A 595 -1.30 -24.72 8.98
C PRO A 595 -0.86 -24.89 10.44
N ARG A 596 -1.85 -25.00 11.34
CA ARG A 596 -1.61 -25.10 12.78
C ARG A 596 -1.08 -26.45 13.21
N ASP A 597 -1.68 -27.50 12.69
CA ASP A 597 -1.57 -28.83 13.28
C ASP A 597 -0.36 -29.63 12.80
N ASN A 598 -0.16 -30.79 13.41
CA ASN A 598 0.93 -31.68 13.05
C ASN A 598 0.58 -32.44 11.77
N LEU A 599 1.37 -32.24 10.74
CA LEU A 599 1.29 -32.92 9.46
C LEU A 599 2.40 -33.96 9.36
N LEU A 600 2.19 -34.99 8.55
CA LEU A 600 3.21 -35.94 8.21
C LEU A 600 4.32 -35.25 7.43
N VAL A 601 5.57 -35.44 7.83
CA VAL A 601 6.73 -35.02 7.02
C VAL A 601 6.86 -36.00 5.85
N LEU A 602 6.64 -35.50 4.63
CA LEU A 602 6.54 -36.31 3.43
C LEU A 602 7.90 -36.87 3.02
N SER A 603 7.88 -38.10 2.49
CA SER A 603 9.04 -38.80 1.97
C SER A 603 8.88 -39.18 0.49
N ASP A 604 10.01 -39.33 -0.19
CA ASP A 604 10.08 -39.90 -1.54
C ASP A 604 9.83 -41.39 -1.54
N GLU A 605 10.00 -42.05 -2.69
CA GLU A 605 9.83 -43.49 -2.85
C GLU A 605 10.90 -44.33 -2.11
N ASN A 606 12.03 -43.71 -1.74
CA ASN A 606 13.12 -44.35 -0.99
C ASN A 606 12.96 -44.20 0.53
N GLY A 607 11.98 -43.42 0.98
CA GLY A 607 11.78 -43.08 2.38
C GLY A 607 12.62 -41.90 2.87
N ASP A 608 13.32 -41.21 1.96
CA ASP A 608 14.05 -40.00 2.28
C ASP A 608 13.09 -38.80 2.31
N ALA A 609 13.37 -37.83 3.19
CA ALA A 609 12.54 -36.64 3.28
C ALA A 609 12.53 -35.86 1.96
N LEU A 610 11.34 -35.46 1.50
CA LEU A 610 11.15 -34.86 0.20
C LEU A 610 11.82 -33.46 0.05
N PHE A 611 11.88 -32.70 1.16
CA PHE A 611 12.49 -31.37 1.17
C PHE A 611 13.68 -31.34 2.13
N ASN A 612 14.80 -30.77 1.72
CA ASN A 612 15.98 -30.50 2.50
C ASN A 612 16.20 -29.01 2.73
N ALA A 613 17.07 -28.61 3.63
CA ALA A 613 17.33 -27.20 3.93
C ALA A 613 17.85 -26.42 2.71
N ASP A 614 18.53 -27.07 1.79
CA ASP A 614 19.09 -26.54 0.54
C ASP A 614 18.18 -26.74 -0.69
N SER A 615 17.03 -27.44 -0.56
CA SER A 615 16.10 -27.63 -1.68
C SER A 615 15.60 -26.29 -2.22
N GLU A 616 15.62 -26.11 -3.53
CA GLU A 616 14.97 -24.95 -4.15
C GLU A 616 13.45 -25.05 -4.01
N TRP A 617 12.80 -23.92 -3.90
CA TRP A 617 11.34 -23.87 -3.87
C TRP A 617 10.79 -23.99 -5.29
N GLU A 618 9.85 -24.88 -5.46
CA GLU A 618 9.06 -25.03 -6.69
C GLU A 618 7.57 -24.98 -6.36
N ALA A 619 6.78 -24.29 -7.20
CA ALA A 619 5.33 -24.20 -7.02
C ALA A 619 4.64 -25.58 -7.08
N VAL A 620 5.24 -26.53 -7.80
CA VAL A 620 4.72 -27.88 -7.97
C VAL A 620 5.83 -28.91 -7.73
N THR A 621 5.57 -29.88 -6.86
CA THR A 621 6.49 -31.01 -6.63
C THR A 621 5.77 -32.35 -6.89
N PRO A 622 6.26 -33.21 -7.79
CA PRO A 622 5.74 -34.56 -7.92
C PRO A 622 5.97 -35.36 -6.64
N LEU A 623 4.91 -35.95 -6.07
CA LEU A 623 4.99 -36.77 -4.87
C LEU A 623 4.94 -38.27 -5.18
N ARG A 624 4.08 -38.66 -6.08
CA ARG A 624 3.98 -40.05 -6.57
C ARG A 624 3.78 -40.05 -8.10
N LYS A 625 4.52 -40.89 -8.78
CA LYS A 625 4.46 -41.05 -10.24
C LYS A 625 4.29 -42.52 -10.61
N ASN A 626 3.35 -42.81 -11.48
CA ASN A 626 3.05 -44.14 -11.93
C ASN A 626 2.95 -44.20 -13.45
N ALA A 627 3.60 -45.19 -14.08
CA ALA A 627 3.62 -45.27 -15.55
C ALA A 627 2.23 -45.51 -16.17
N THR A 628 1.25 -45.98 -15.38
CA THR A 628 -0.13 -46.30 -15.81
C THR A 628 -1.14 -45.29 -15.31
N ALA A 629 -0.71 -44.18 -14.75
CA ALA A 629 -1.60 -43.16 -14.18
C ALA A 629 -2.53 -42.55 -15.25
N LYS A 630 -3.80 -42.48 -14.93
CA LYS A 630 -4.86 -41.87 -15.75
C LYS A 630 -5.46 -40.64 -15.11
N VAL A 631 -5.25 -40.47 -13.81
CA VAL A 631 -5.73 -39.33 -13.02
C VAL A 631 -4.56 -38.60 -12.39
N ALA A 632 -4.61 -37.28 -12.42
CA ALA A 632 -3.72 -36.43 -11.61
C ALA A 632 -4.46 -35.93 -10.37
N ILE A 633 -3.84 -36.09 -9.18
CA ILE A 633 -4.31 -35.50 -7.93
C ILE A 633 -3.42 -34.29 -7.64
N LEU A 634 -4.00 -33.11 -7.66
CA LEU A 634 -3.35 -31.83 -7.37
C LEU A 634 -3.71 -31.40 -5.94
N ALA A 635 -2.82 -31.65 -5.00
CA ALA A 635 -3.05 -31.40 -3.57
C ALA A 635 -2.39 -30.07 -3.14
N LEU A 636 -3.18 -29.09 -2.74
CA LEU A 636 -2.68 -27.81 -2.25
C LEU A 636 -2.20 -27.95 -0.81
N GLY A 637 -0.90 -27.77 -0.60
CA GLY A 637 -0.29 -27.71 0.72
C GLY A 637 -0.60 -28.92 1.62
N ALA A 638 -1.21 -28.66 2.76
CA ALA A 638 -1.47 -29.63 3.83
C ALA A 638 -2.22 -30.91 3.39
N THR A 639 -3.00 -30.84 2.31
CA THR A 639 -3.79 -31.99 1.82
C THR A 639 -2.93 -33.05 1.09
N ALA A 640 -1.65 -32.79 0.88
CA ALA A 640 -0.74 -33.71 0.17
C ALA A 640 -0.60 -35.08 0.84
N GLY A 641 -0.60 -35.15 2.18
CA GLY A 641 -0.52 -36.41 2.91
C GLY A 641 -1.71 -37.31 2.64
N ILE A 642 -2.95 -36.80 2.78
CA ILE A 642 -4.15 -37.59 2.49
C ILE A 642 -4.31 -37.92 1.00
N ALA A 643 -3.78 -37.10 0.10
CA ALA A 643 -3.72 -37.39 -1.33
C ALA A 643 -2.76 -38.53 -1.65
N GLN A 644 -1.62 -38.60 -0.95
CA GLN A 644 -0.67 -39.73 -1.04
C GLN A 644 -1.32 -41.04 -0.60
N ASP A 645 -2.03 -41.05 0.54
CA ASP A 645 -2.72 -42.20 1.07
C ASP A 645 -3.80 -42.69 0.09
N ALA A 646 -4.61 -41.74 -0.49
CA ALA A 646 -5.62 -42.05 -1.50
C ALA A 646 -5.00 -42.71 -2.75
N ALA A 647 -3.84 -42.24 -3.21
CA ALA A 647 -3.17 -42.77 -4.38
C ALA A 647 -2.58 -44.17 -4.14
N ALA A 648 -2.18 -44.51 -2.93
CA ALA A 648 -1.72 -45.85 -2.58
C ALA A 648 -2.83 -46.91 -2.79
N ASP A 649 -4.08 -46.55 -2.54
CA ASP A 649 -5.24 -47.44 -2.71
C ASP A 649 -5.73 -47.52 -4.18
N LEU A 650 -5.19 -46.70 -5.09
CA LEU A 650 -5.57 -46.63 -6.51
C LEU A 650 -4.71 -47.50 -7.44
N ASP A 651 -3.91 -48.41 -6.89
CA ASP A 651 -3.14 -49.44 -7.64
C ASP A 651 -2.34 -48.84 -8.84
N GLY A 652 -1.71 -47.69 -8.69
CA GLY A 652 -0.90 -47.05 -9.73
C GLY A 652 -1.68 -46.34 -10.83
N THR A 653 -3.00 -46.10 -10.66
CA THR A 653 -3.81 -45.38 -11.63
C THR A 653 -3.85 -43.88 -11.43
N ALA A 654 -3.23 -43.36 -10.36
CA ALA A 654 -3.15 -41.94 -10.07
C ALA A 654 -1.71 -41.47 -9.79
N ASP A 655 -1.40 -40.29 -10.30
CA ASP A 655 -0.23 -39.50 -9.91
C ASP A 655 -0.63 -38.44 -8.89
N VAL A 656 0.30 -38.08 -8.00
CA VAL A 656 0.10 -37.02 -7.00
C VAL A 656 1.13 -35.92 -7.18
N TYR A 657 0.64 -34.70 -7.24
CA TYR A 657 1.45 -33.48 -7.24
C TYR A 657 1.11 -32.63 -6.02
N ILE A 658 2.13 -32.20 -5.31
CA ILE A 658 2.02 -31.17 -4.28
C ILE A 658 1.99 -29.82 -4.99
N ILE A 659 0.99 -29.01 -4.69
CA ILE A 659 0.97 -27.60 -5.04
C ILE A 659 1.48 -26.82 -3.84
N ASN A 660 2.74 -26.41 -3.89
CA ASN A 660 3.40 -25.69 -2.80
C ASN A 660 3.08 -24.20 -2.80
N GLY A 661 2.40 -23.70 -3.84
CA GLY A 661 2.00 -22.32 -3.96
C GLY A 661 1.65 -21.88 -5.37
N LEU A 662 1.53 -20.58 -5.54
CA LEU A 662 1.15 -19.95 -6.80
C LEU A 662 2.08 -18.74 -7.07
N PRO A 663 2.24 -18.32 -8.34
CA PRO A 663 1.61 -18.87 -9.55
C PRO A 663 2.14 -20.26 -9.92
N LEU A 664 1.33 -21.02 -10.62
CA LEU A 664 1.77 -22.27 -11.23
C LEU A 664 2.74 -21.98 -12.39
N PRO A 665 3.67 -22.91 -12.71
CA PRO A 665 4.50 -22.77 -13.90
C PRO A 665 3.67 -22.67 -15.19
N ASP A 666 4.12 -21.85 -16.12
CA ASP A 666 3.47 -21.70 -17.42
C ASP A 666 3.30 -23.04 -18.12
N GLY A 667 2.09 -23.29 -18.65
CA GLY A 667 1.75 -24.53 -19.36
C GLY A 667 1.61 -25.78 -18.46
N PHE A 668 1.77 -25.66 -17.14
CA PHE A 668 1.65 -26.82 -16.23
C PHE A 668 0.26 -27.49 -16.34
N LEU A 669 -0.82 -26.71 -16.20
CA LEU A 669 -2.18 -27.25 -16.27
C LEU A 669 -2.50 -27.80 -17.67
N ASP A 670 -2.03 -27.17 -18.73
CA ASP A 670 -2.20 -27.70 -20.10
C ASP A 670 -1.53 -29.06 -20.26
N GLY A 671 -0.32 -29.22 -19.71
CA GLY A 671 0.39 -30.48 -19.66
C GLY A 671 -0.37 -31.56 -18.88
N ILE A 672 -0.96 -31.20 -17.73
CA ILE A 672 -1.80 -32.08 -16.93
C ILE A 672 -3.05 -32.51 -17.72
N PHE A 673 -3.77 -31.59 -18.32
CA PHE A 673 -5.00 -31.89 -19.07
C PHE A 673 -4.73 -32.69 -20.37
N ALA A 674 -3.53 -32.57 -20.94
CA ALA A 674 -3.13 -33.38 -22.09
C ALA A 674 -2.69 -34.79 -21.72
N GLN A 675 -2.18 -35.00 -20.50
CA GLN A 675 -1.61 -36.26 -20.06
C GLN A 675 -2.61 -37.19 -19.37
N TYR A 676 -3.60 -36.65 -18.64
CA TYR A 676 -4.49 -37.41 -17.77
C TYR A 676 -5.95 -37.36 -18.26
N ASP A 677 -6.69 -38.45 -18.05
CA ASP A 677 -8.14 -38.57 -18.39
C ASP A 677 -9.00 -37.73 -17.42
N GLY A 678 -8.48 -37.44 -16.19
CA GLY A 678 -9.17 -36.66 -15.20
C GLY A 678 -8.22 -36.04 -14.17
N VAL A 679 -8.70 -34.99 -13.49
CA VAL A 679 -7.96 -34.24 -12.48
C VAL A 679 -8.79 -34.13 -11.22
N VAL A 680 -8.19 -34.46 -10.07
CA VAL A 680 -8.76 -34.20 -8.73
C VAL A 680 -7.97 -33.08 -8.07
N THR A 681 -8.65 -32.07 -7.55
CA THR A 681 -8.02 -31.08 -6.66
C THR A 681 -8.35 -31.37 -5.20
N ALA A 682 -7.43 -31.11 -4.28
CA ALA A 682 -7.66 -31.16 -2.85
C ALA A 682 -7.09 -29.92 -2.18
N GLU A 683 -7.92 -29.23 -1.38
CA GLU A 683 -7.52 -28.05 -0.61
C GLU A 683 -8.28 -27.94 0.73
N ASP A 684 -7.59 -27.46 1.76
CA ASP A 684 -8.19 -27.17 3.07
C ASP A 684 -8.70 -25.71 3.09
N GLY A 685 -9.70 -25.44 2.28
CA GLY A 685 -10.31 -24.13 2.08
C GLY A 685 -11.71 -24.23 1.51
N ILE A 686 -12.42 -23.09 1.41
CA ILE A 686 -13.75 -23.04 0.84
C ILE A 686 -13.65 -23.13 -0.69
N ILE A 687 -14.20 -24.23 -1.25
CA ILE A 687 -14.33 -24.36 -2.68
C ILE A 687 -15.75 -23.98 -3.20
N GLY A 688 -16.74 -23.94 -2.30
CA GLY A 688 -18.13 -23.66 -2.68
C GLY A 688 -18.78 -24.80 -3.48
N THR A 689 -19.87 -24.46 -4.17
CA THR A 689 -20.63 -25.39 -5.02
C THR A 689 -20.89 -24.79 -6.39
N ARG A 690 -21.44 -25.59 -7.34
CA ARG A 690 -21.86 -25.04 -8.63
C ARG A 690 -22.90 -23.92 -8.51
N CYS A 691 -23.72 -23.93 -7.44
CA CYS A 691 -24.76 -22.93 -7.20
C CYS A 691 -24.23 -21.68 -6.50
N THR A 692 -23.16 -21.80 -5.69
CA THR A 692 -22.56 -20.69 -4.94
C THR A 692 -21.29 -20.13 -5.59
N GLY A 693 -20.87 -20.73 -6.70
CA GLY A 693 -19.60 -20.47 -7.39
C GLY A 693 -18.47 -21.33 -6.82
N VAL A 694 -17.75 -22.01 -7.72
CA VAL A 694 -16.53 -22.72 -7.38
C VAL A 694 -15.39 -21.71 -7.27
N ARG A 695 -14.61 -21.76 -6.18
CA ARG A 695 -13.53 -20.81 -5.87
C ARG A 695 -12.32 -21.52 -5.28
N GLY A 696 -11.32 -20.76 -4.82
CA GLY A 696 -10.08 -21.31 -4.34
C GLY A 696 -9.24 -21.93 -5.46
N PHE A 697 -8.42 -22.89 -5.12
CA PHE A 697 -7.60 -23.63 -6.08
C PHE A 697 -8.46 -24.49 -7.01
N ALA A 698 -9.55 -25.08 -6.49
CA ALA A 698 -10.55 -25.78 -7.30
C ALA A 698 -11.12 -24.89 -8.42
N GLY A 699 -11.45 -23.64 -8.11
CA GLY A 699 -11.96 -22.68 -9.08
C GLY A 699 -10.96 -22.35 -10.17
N LEU A 700 -9.69 -22.20 -9.81
CA LEU A 700 -8.60 -21.95 -10.75
C LEU A 700 -8.45 -23.12 -11.73
N VAL A 701 -8.39 -24.37 -11.23
CA VAL A 701 -8.25 -25.57 -12.06
C VAL A 701 -9.48 -25.81 -12.93
N LEU A 702 -10.69 -25.63 -12.36
CA LEU A 702 -11.95 -25.76 -13.12
C LEU A 702 -12.03 -24.74 -14.26
N SER A 703 -11.63 -23.50 -14.01
CA SER A 703 -11.58 -22.46 -15.05
C SER A 703 -10.63 -22.85 -16.19
N ALA A 704 -9.44 -23.33 -15.88
CA ALA A 704 -8.46 -23.78 -16.86
C ALA A 704 -8.97 -25.02 -17.64
N ALA A 705 -9.59 -25.99 -16.95
CA ALA A 705 -10.15 -27.20 -17.58
C ALA A 705 -11.32 -26.91 -18.53
N SER A 706 -12.05 -25.81 -18.34
CA SER A 706 -13.25 -25.49 -19.13
C SER A 706 -12.97 -25.36 -20.62
N SER A 707 -11.76 -25.00 -21.01
CA SER A 707 -11.35 -24.88 -22.43
C SER A 707 -10.91 -26.20 -23.06
N THR A 708 -10.52 -27.19 -22.25
CA THR A 708 -9.97 -28.47 -22.72
C THR A 708 -10.96 -29.60 -22.74
N GLY A 709 -12.07 -29.47 -21.99
CA GLY A 709 -13.04 -30.54 -21.78
C GLY A 709 -12.54 -31.62 -20.80
N ALA A 710 -11.47 -31.40 -20.11
CA ALA A 710 -10.95 -32.31 -19.09
C ALA A 710 -11.97 -32.48 -17.95
N LYS A 711 -12.09 -33.71 -17.46
CA LYS A 711 -12.95 -34.02 -16.32
C LYS A 711 -12.25 -33.60 -15.02
N THR A 712 -12.98 -32.94 -14.13
CA THR A 712 -12.44 -32.51 -12.85
C THR A 712 -13.38 -32.85 -11.70
N GLU A 713 -12.80 -33.28 -10.59
CA GLU A 713 -13.46 -33.43 -9.29
C GLU A 713 -12.69 -32.62 -8.24
N HIS A 714 -13.40 -32.12 -7.25
CA HIS A 714 -12.83 -31.17 -6.29
C HIS A 714 -13.16 -31.56 -4.86
N ILE A 715 -12.13 -31.71 -4.03
CA ILE A 715 -12.23 -31.98 -2.60
C ILE A 715 -11.83 -30.74 -1.84
N GLY A 716 -12.75 -30.22 -1.03
CA GLY A 716 -12.61 -29.01 -0.23
C GLY A 716 -13.93 -28.71 0.47
N ILE A 717 -14.00 -27.58 1.16
CA ILE A 717 -15.15 -27.22 1.97
C ILE A 717 -16.25 -26.58 1.11
N THR A 718 -17.37 -27.23 1.00
CA THR A 718 -18.52 -26.76 0.21
C THR A 718 -19.50 -25.91 1.03
N ASP A 719 -19.67 -26.23 2.33
CA ASP A 719 -20.55 -25.52 3.25
C ASP A 719 -19.86 -25.28 4.59
N PRO A 720 -19.36 -24.06 4.85
CA PRO A 720 -18.64 -23.75 6.08
C PRO A 720 -19.53 -23.32 7.26
N ARG A 721 -20.85 -23.27 7.11
CA ARG A 721 -21.77 -22.65 8.09
C ARG A 721 -21.75 -23.31 9.45
N ILE A 722 -21.41 -24.60 9.54
CA ILE A 722 -21.29 -25.34 10.77
C ILE A 722 -19.95 -26.05 10.80
N ALA A 723 -19.12 -25.72 11.77
CA ALA A 723 -17.84 -26.35 12.00
C ALA A 723 -17.72 -26.77 13.47
N PRO A 724 -17.36 -28.03 13.76
CA PRO A 724 -17.19 -28.50 15.12
C PRO A 724 -15.92 -27.88 15.75
N SER A 725 -15.96 -27.60 17.05
CA SER A 725 -14.79 -27.21 17.83
C SER A 725 -14.05 -28.49 18.30
N GLU A 726 -13.34 -29.14 17.39
CA GLU A 726 -12.68 -30.41 17.61
C GLU A 726 -11.19 -30.39 17.22
N GLY A 727 -10.51 -31.54 17.22
CA GLY A 727 -9.14 -31.70 16.70
C GLY A 727 -9.10 -31.67 15.16
N HIS A 728 -7.88 -31.66 14.65
CA HIS A 728 -7.63 -31.58 13.20
C HIS A 728 -8.30 -32.72 12.42
N ASP A 729 -8.09 -33.94 12.85
CA ASP A 729 -8.58 -35.12 12.12
C ASP A 729 -10.13 -35.17 12.13
N GLU A 730 -10.77 -34.85 13.26
CA GLU A 730 -12.24 -34.79 13.38
C GLU A 730 -12.86 -33.64 12.57
N VAL A 731 -12.21 -32.48 12.52
CA VAL A 731 -12.67 -31.33 11.71
C VAL A 731 -12.54 -31.66 10.22
N TRP A 732 -11.45 -32.27 9.81
CA TRP A 732 -11.26 -32.70 8.41
C TRP A 732 -12.27 -33.78 8.02
N GLU A 733 -12.54 -34.77 8.88
CA GLU A 733 -13.58 -35.77 8.66
C GLU A 733 -14.97 -35.14 8.49
N HIS A 734 -15.31 -34.16 9.35
CA HIS A 734 -16.58 -33.41 9.26
C HIS A 734 -16.76 -32.74 7.89
N PHE A 735 -15.71 -32.17 7.33
CA PHE A 735 -15.74 -31.50 6.03
C PHE A 735 -15.50 -32.43 4.84
N GLY A 736 -15.25 -33.70 5.09
CA GLY A 736 -14.95 -34.67 4.02
C GLY A 736 -13.54 -34.52 3.41
N LEU A 737 -12.61 -33.87 4.11
CA LEU A 737 -11.21 -33.77 3.72
C LEU A 737 -10.48 -35.05 4.12
N THR A 738 -10.74 -36.15 3.40
CA THR A 738 -10.25 -37.50 3.72
C THR A 738 -9.64 -38.18 2.50
N SER A 739 -8.72 -39.13 2.74
CA SER A 739 -8.15 -39.98 1.69
C SER A 739 -9.23 -40.77 0.92
N SER A 740 -10.29 -41.23 1.64
CA SER A 740 -11.40 -41.94 1.02
C SER A 740 -12.24 -41.06 0.09
N ALA A 741 -12.40 -39.79 0.38
CA ALA A 741 -13.10 -38.84 -0.51
C ALA A 741 -12.28 -38.60 -1.79
N ILE A 742 -10.96 -38.38 -1.65
CA ILE A 742 -10.05 -38.21 -2.79
C ILE A 742 -10.02 -39.49 -3.64
N PHE A 743 -9.93 -40.68 -3.01
CA PHE A 743 -9.99 -41.95 -3.69
C PHE A 743 -11.27 -42.10 -4.50
N SER A 744 -12.43 -41.81 -3.90
CA SER A 744 -13.72 -41.91 -4.57
C SER A 744 -13.85 -40.96 -5.76
N ALA A 745 -13.36 -39.71 -5.61
CA ALA A 745 -13.30 -38.73 -6.68
C ALA A 745 -12.41 -39.20 -7.83
N ALA A 746 -11.19 -39.65 -7.54
CA ALA A 746 -10.25 -40.16 -8.54
C ALA A 746 -10.85 -41.39 -9.30
N LYS A 747 -11.45 -42.30 -8.54
CA LYS A 747 -12.08 -43.50 -9.14
C LYS A 747 -13.24 -43.16 -10.05
N SER A 748 -13.99 -42.10 -9.83
CA SER A 748 -15.08 -41.67 -10.68
C SER A 748 -14.62 -41.14 -12.05
N LEU A 749 -13.34 -40.78 -12.18
CA LEU A 749 -12.75 -40.21 -13.38
C LEU A 749 -12.06 -41.24 -14.29
N VAL A 750 -11.79 -42.45 -13.77
CA VAL A 750 -11.22 -43.58 -14.51
C VAL A 750 -12.34 -44.43 -15.05
#